data_4797676d107cb9c38495e62861733475
#
_entry.id   4797676d107cb9c38495e62861733475
#
_cell.length_a   1.000
_cell.length_b   1.000
_cell.length_c   1.000
_cell.angle_alpha   90.00
_cell.angle_beta   90.00
_cell.angle_gamma   90.00
#
_symmetry.space_group_name_H-M   'P 1'
#
loop_
_entity.id
_entity.type
_entity.pdbx_description
1 polymer ?
#
loop_
_entity_poly.entity_id
_entity_poly.type
_entity_poly.pdbx_seq_one_letter_code
_entity_poly.pdbx_strand_id
1 'polypeptide(L)'
;MSDSSIVIRGAREHNLRDIDVSIPRDQLVVITGLSGSGKSSLAFDTIYAEGQRRYVESLSSYARQFLGQMDKPDLDSIDGLSPAVSIDQKTTSKNPRSTVGTVTEIYDYLRLLFARVGTPHCPECGRVIERQTTDQVADKVLAAGEGRRAFVLAPVVRGRKGEYTKLFEDLRAEGFSRVRVDGEVRSLDDPIDLDKKFKHDIEVVVDRIVIRENSLGRIAESVEQATALAHGNVNVYMLPDRDAPEGTEGELLEYSLALACPEHGHSIDDLQPRDFSFNAPYGACPECDGLGFKKIVDAEALIEDPSKSIADGVFGSLFGNSNYYPQIFAAVCKHFKVSVDTPWEDLPPRVRRAFLDGMGDQKISVDYQKLDGRRSQWDTKFSGVRNILYERYTETTNENTKARLEKYIREEPCSSCHGARLRPEMLAVTVGGKSIYEVCCLSCRESLEFFESLELTERQQFIGGRIVKEILERLRFLVDVGLDYLTLDRASATLSGGEAQRIRLATQIGAGLMGVLYILDEPSIGLHQRDNERLIKTLERLRDIGNTVIVVEHDEDTIRAADYVIDMGPGAGVNGGHVVAAGTPADIMACPESMTGAYLTGKRMIRVPDERRKPGRGCLKITGARANNLKNVTAKIEFGTLTVVTGVSGSGKSSLVTDTIAPALTNAIHRSTRPVGPYKIIEGIECIDKVIDIDQSPIGRTPRSNPATYIGLWDDLRALFASTPESKARGYSPGRFSFNVSGGRCEACKGDGQIKIEMHFLPDIYVPCEVCGGKRYNRETLEVTYRGKTISDVLDMSVTEALAFFGNIPQIKRKLQTLYDVGLGYVSLGQPATTLSGGEAQRVKLAKELHRRQTGKTFYILDEPTTGLHFEDVRQLLDVLQRLVDAGNTVLVIEHNLDVIKVADRLIDMGPEGGNGGGTVVVSGTPEQVADCPQSYTGKFLAPLLRRDRERQAQLDAQ
;
A
#
# COMPACT_ATOMS: atom_id res chain seq x y z
N MET A 1 -28.92 -34.08 18.53
CA MET A 1 -29.15 -32.61 18.55
C MET A 1 -27.97 -32.00 17.90
N SER A 2 -28.09 -31.41 16.71
CA SER A 2 -26.99 -30.70 16.05
C SER A 2 -26.61 -29.53 16.93
N ASP A 3 -25.32 -29.41 17.27
CA ASP A 3 -24.79 -28.34 18.08
C ASP A 3 -25.13 -26.99 17.46
N SER A 4 -26.13 -26.33 18.03
CA SER A 4 -26.56 -24.99 17.61
C SER A 4 -25.65 -23.87 18.12
N SER A 5 -24.57 -24.19 18.84
CA SER A 5 -23.67 -23.23 19.48
C SER A 5 -22.23 -23.74 19.54
N ILE A 6 -21.30 -22.80 19.52
CA ILE A 6 -19.88 -23.01 19.88
C ILE A 6 -19.78 -22.84 21.38
N VAL A 7 -19.34 -23.87 22.10
CA VAL A 7 -19.24 -23.87 23.56
C VAL A 7 -17.79 -23.90 23.97
N ILE A 8 -17.32 -22.82 24.64
CA ILE A 8 -15.97 -22.65 25.15
C ILE A 8 -16.02 -22.83 26.65
N ARG A 9 -15.08 -23.59 27.21
CA ARG A 9 -14.96 -23.82 28.66
C ARG A 9 -13.55 -23.54 29.12
N GLY A 10 -13.45 -22.82 30.22
CA GLY A 10 -12.19 -22.59 30.92
C GLY A 10 -11.15 -21.84 30.09
N ALA A 11 -11.52 -20.82 29.31
CA ALA A 11 -10.55 -20.06 28.52
C ALA A 11 -9.73 -19.14 29.42
N ARG A 12 -8.37 -19.26 29.32
CA ARG A 12 -7.38 -18.58 30.16
C ARG A 12 -6.28 -17.89 29.39
N GLU A 13 -6.46 -17.78 28.06
CA GLU A 13 -5.43 -17.15 27.20
C GLU A 13 -5.21 -15.68 27.57
N HIS A 14 -3.96 -15.28 27.70
CA HIS A 14 -3.53 -13.94 28.08
C HIS A 14 -4.19 -13.40 29.37
N ASN A 15 -5.15 -12.48 29.26
CA ASN A 15 -5.83 -11.87 30.40
C ASN A 15 -7.21 -12.49 30.68
N LEU A 16 -7.65 -13.51 29.96
CA LEU A 16 -8.91 -14.19 30.19
C LEU A 16 -8.88 -14.90 31.54
N ARG A 17 -10.00 -14.84 32.28
CA ARG A 17 -10.13 -15.27 33.66
C ARG A 17 -10.99 -16.52 33.79
N ASP A 18 -10.55 -17.66 33.21
CA ASP A 18 -11.23 -18.94 33.28
C ASP A 18 -12.71 -18.83 32.90
N ILE A 19 -12.95 -18.29 31.67
CA ILE A 19 -14.29 -17.96 31.23
C ILE A 19 -14.95 -19.09 30.44
N ASP A 20 -16.26 -19.25 30.68
CA ASP A 20 -17.15 -20.11 29.90
C ASP A 20 -18.04 -19.24 29.01
N VAL A 21 -18.09 -19.54 27.70
CA VAL A 21 -18.87 -18.77 26.72
C VAL A 21 -19.58 -19.71 25.76
N SER A 22 -20.86 -19.43 25.50
CA SER A 22 -21.63 -20.09 24.45
C SER A 22 -21.99 -19.09 23.36
N ILE A 23 -21.57 -19.38 22.14
CA ILE A 23 -21.75 -18.54 20.96
C ILE A 23 -22.71 -19.23 20.01
N PRO A 24 -23.86 -18.64 19.68
CA PRO A 24 -24.78 -19.24 18.72
C PRO A 24 -24.17 -19.34 17.31
N ARG A 25 -24.45 -20.40 16.59
CA ARG A 25 -24.00 -20.57 15.20
C ARG A 25 -24.99 -19.93 14.24
N ASP A 26 -24.47 -19.65 13.03
CA ASP A 26 -25.25 -19.08 11.92
C ASP A 26 -25.88 -17.73 12.28
N GLN A 27 -25.14 -16.94 13.08
CA GLN A 27 -25.53 -15.62 13.56
C GLN A 27 -24.39 -14.62 13.40
N LEU A 28 -24.75 -13.34 13.40
CA LEU A 28 -23.82 -12.22 13.52
C LEU A 28 -23.58 -11.95 15.00
N VAL A 29 -22.39 -12.29 15.49
CA VAL A 29 -21.99 -12.16 16.90
C VAL A 29 -20.97 -11.04 17.02
N VAL A 30 -21.23 -10.07 17.88
CA VAL A 30 -20.30 -8.97 18.17
C VAL A 30 -19.66 -9.17 19.55
N ILE A 31 -18.33 -9.16 19.60
CA ILE A 31 -17.56 -9.14 20.85
C ILE A 31 -17.12 -7.70 21.08
N THR A 32 -17.62 -7.09 22.16
CA THR A 32 -17.35 -5.68 22.51
C THR A 32 -16.78 -5.53 23.92
N GLY A 33 -16.48 -4.31 24.35
CA GLY A 33 -15.94 -3.97 25.67
C GLY A 33 -14.73 -3.06 25.62
N LEU A 34 -14.21 -2.62 26.74
CA LEU A 34 -13.08 -1.69 26.85
C LEU A 34 -11.82 -2.19 26.09
N SER A 35 -10.96 -1.26 25.65
CA SER A 35 -9.66 -1.62 25.12
C SER A 35 -8.84 -2.40 26.15
N GLY A 36 -8.26 -3.56 25.75
CA GLY A 36 -7.55 -4.44 26.67
C GLY A 36 -8.43 -5.29 27.60
N SER A 37 -9.75 -5.42 27.34
CA SER A 37 -10.66 -6.26 28.13
C SER A 37 -10.59 -7.77 27.82
N GLY A 38 -9.84 -8.18 26.78
CA GLY A 38 -9.68 -9.59 26.40
C GLY A 38 -10.45 -10.00 25.15
N LYS A 39 -11.05 -9.08 24.40
CA LYS A 39 -11.80 -9.34 23.17
C LYS A 39 -11.01 -10.12 22.14
N SER A 40 -9.85 -9.60 21.77
CA SER A 40 -8.97 -10.24 20.76
C SER A 40 -8.41 -11.56 21.27
N SER A 41 -8.13 -11.68 22.58
CA SER A 41 -7.72 -12.94 23.21
C SER A 41 -8.79 -14.02 23.08
N LEU A 42 -10.07 -13.66 23.24
CA LEU A 42 -11.18 -14.60 23.03
C LEU A 42 -11.36 -14.92 21.54
N ALA A 43 -11.45 -13.91 20.67
CA ALA A 43 -11.78 -14.09 19.27
C ALA A 43 -10.64 -14.74 18.46
N PHE A 44 -9.40 -14.23 18.58
CA PHE A 44 -8.27 -14.64 17.75
C PHE A 44 -7.37 -15.66 18.46
N ASP A 45 -6.91 -15.36 19.67
CA ASP A 45 -5.94 -16.21 20.34
C ASP A 45 -6.58 -17.50 20.94
N THR A 46 -7.92 -17.52 21.08
CA THR A 46 -8.67 -18.72 21.57
C THR A 46 -9.46 -19.38 20.45
N ILE A 47 -10.51 -18.72 19.92
CA ILE A 47 -11.45 -19.34 18.98
C ILE A 47 -10.79 -19.64 17.63
N TYR A 48 -10.18 -18.61 17.02
CA TYR A 48 -9.53 -18.77 15.72
C TYR A 48 -8.32 -19.70 15.81
N ALA A 49 -7.47 -19.53 16.82
CA ALA A 49 -6.26 -20.34 16.98
C ALA A 49 -6.59 -21.83 17.11
N GLU A 50 -7.61 -22.19 17.91
CA GLU A 50 -8.03 -23.59 18.04
C GLU A 50 -8.71 -24.10 16.76
N GLY A 51 -9.54 -23.29 16.10
CA GLY A 51 -10.15 -23.65 14.81
C GLY A 51 -9.11 -23.93 13.73
N GLN A 52 -8.09 -23.09 13.61
CA GLN A 52 -6.99 -23.27 12.67
C GLN A 52 -6.12 -24.46 13.06
N ARG A 53 -5.81 -24.65 14.35
CA ARG A 53 -5.05 -25.81 14.84
C ARG A 53 -5.72 -27.11 14.43
N ARG A 54 -7.02 -27.28 14.69
CA ARG A 54 -7.80 -28.48 14.30
C ARG A 54 -7.82 -28.68 12.79
N TYR A 55 -7.95 -27.60 12.02
CA TYR A 55 -7.88 -27.67 10.57
C TYR A 55 -6.52 -28.20 10.09
N VAL A 56 -5.42 -27.62 10.59
CA VAL A 56 -4.05 -28.05 10.27
C VAL A 56 -3.81 -29.50 10.68
N GLU A 57 -4.31 -29.93 11.85
CA GLU A 57 -4.20 -31.32 12.30
C GLU A 57 -4.95 -32.31 11.41
N SER A 58 -6.01 -31.88 10.75
CA SER A 58 -6.76 -32.70 9.78
C SER A 58 -6.04 -32.94 8.46
N LEU A 59 -5.02 -32.12 8.16
CA LEU A 59 -4.24 -32.21 6.92
C LEU A 59 -3.24 -33.38 6.95
N SER A 60 -2.72 -33.76 5.79
CA SER A 60 -1.69 -34.78 5.66
C SER A 60 -0.41 -34.43 6.45
N SER A 61 0.35 -35.45 6.90
CA SER A 61 1.63 -35.25 7.61
C SER A 61 2.61 -34.41 6.81
N TYR A 62 2.58 -34.51 5.48
CA TYR A 62 3.42 -33.69 4.60
C TYR A 62 3.02 -32.21 4.66
N ALA A 63 1.73 -31.88 4.55
CA ALA A 63 1.25 -30.49 4.65
C ALA A 63 1.54 -29.89 6.03
N ARG A 64 1.41 -30.67 7.12
CA ARG A 64 1.75 -30.22 8.49
C ARG A 64 3.21 -29.83 8.67
N GLN A 65 4.14 -30.49 7.98
CA GLN A 65 5.57 -30.13 8.03
C GLN A 65 5.84 -28.71 7.49
N PHE A 66 5.05 -28.23 6.51
CA PHE A 66 5.17 -26.89 5.95
C PHE A 66 4.45 -25.83 6.76
N LEU A 67 3.32 -26.16 7.40
CA LEU A 67 2.49 -25.20 8.13
C LEU A 67 2.96 -25.00 9.59
N GLY A 68 3.85 -25.85 10.09
CA GLY A 68 4.31 -25.82 11.46
C GLY A 68 3.29 -26.41 12.44
N GLN A 69 3.75 -26.67 13.66
CA GLN A 69 2.88 -27.09 14.76
C GLN A 69 2.38 -25.84 15.47
N MET A 70 1.07 -25.67 15.57
CA MET A 70 0.46 -24.56 16.30
C MET A 70 0.31 -24.93 17.78
N ASP A 71 0.62 -24.00 18.67
CA ASP A 71 0.39 -24.19 20.10
C ASP A 71 -1.11 -24.29 20.40
N LYS A 72 -1.46 -25.14 21.35
CA LYS A 72 -2.83 -25.27 21.82
C LYS A 72 -3.15 -24.06 22.72
N PRO A 73 -4.23 -23.30 22.47
CA PRO A 73 -4.64 -22.25 23.38
C PRO A 73 -4.94 -22.79 24.79
N ASP A 74 -4.73 -21.96 25.82
CA ASP A 74 -5.01 -22.29 27.19
C ASP A 74 -6.52 -22.28 27.48
N LEU A 75 -7.14 -23.44 27.28
CA LEU A 75 -8.56 -23.69 27.52
C LEU A 75 -8.81 -25.17 27.90
N ASP A 76 -9.92 -25.44 28.56
CA ASP A 76 -10.31 -26.82 28.90
C ASP A 76 -10.89 -27.54 27.67
N SER A 77 -11.91 -26.96 27.05
CA SER A 77 -12.51 -27.50 25.83
C SER A 77 -13.21 -26.43 24.99
N ILE A 78 -13.29 -26.70 23.68
CA ILE A 78 -14.14 -25.94 22.76
C ILE A 78 -14.85 -26.92 21.80
N ASP A 79 -16.16 -26.86 21.76
CA ASP A 79 -17.02 -27.73 20.95
C ASP A 79 -17.80 -26.91 19.92
N GLY A 80 -18.25 -27.56 18.83
CA GLY A 80 -19.07 -26.91 17.79
C GLY A 80 -18.32 -26.01 16.83
N LEU A 81 -16.99 -26.03 16.79
CA LEU A 81 -16.20 -25.20 15.85
C LEU A 81 -16.38 -25.65 14.39
N SER A 82 -16.64 -24.67 13.52
CA SER A 82 -16.53 -24.81 12.07
C SER A 82 -15.09 -24.42 11.61
N PRO A 83 -14.71 -24.74 10.35
CA PRO A 83 -13.48 -24.20 9.76
C PRO A 83 -13.47 -22.68 9.90
N ALA A 84 -12.38 -22.14 10.47
CA ALA A 84 -12.29 -20.74 10.82
C ALA A 84 -11.43 -19.94 9.83
N VAL A 85 -11.92 -18.78 9.43
CA VAL A 85 -11.21 -17.80 8.59
C VAL A 85 -11.09 -16.50 9.36
N SER A 86 -9.85 -16.02 9.52
CA SER A 86 -9.56 -14.71 10.14
C SER A 86 -9.36 -13.64 9.10
N ILE A 87 -9.96 -12.47 9.34
CA ILE A 87 -9.78 -11.25 8.55
C ILE A 87 -9.27 -10.16 9.49
N ASP A 88 -7.95 -10.18 9.73
CA ASP A 88 -7.26 -9.23 10.60
C ASP A 88 -6.77 -7.97 9.86
N GLN A 89 -6.40 -6.95 10.63
CA GLN A 89 -5.93 -5.66 10.12
C GLN A 89 -4.42 -5.63 9.79
N LYS A 90 -3.63 -6.55 10.33
CA LYS A 90 -2.16 -6.40 10.45
C LYS A 90 -1.32 -6.62 9.20
N THR A 91 -1.84 -7.12 8.09
CA THR A 91 -1.00 -7.54 6.96
C THR A 91 -1.35 -6.84 5.65
N THR A 92 -0.80 -5.64 5.43
CA THR A 92 -0.63 -5.13 4.06
C THR A 92 0.60 -5.78 3.44
N SER A 93 0.43 -6.40 2.26
CA SER A 93 1.56 -6.94 1.51
C SER A 93 2.52 -5.81 1.12
N LYS A 94 3.78 -5.91 1.53
CA LYS A 94 4.83 -4.96 1.10
C LYS A 94 5.40 -5.28 -0.28
N ASN A 95 4.85 -6.27 -0.97
CA ASN A 95 5.30 -6.63 -2.30
C ASN A 95 4.87 -5.55 -3.31
N PRO A 96 5.79 -4.85 -3.99
CA PRO A 96 5.46 -3.78 -4.93
C PRO A 96 4.72 -4.27 -6.18
N ARG A 97 4.73 -5.57 -6.44
CA ARG A 97 3.99 -6.19 -7.55
C ARG A 97 2.55 -6.56 -7.18
N SER A 98 2.17 -6.48 -5.90
CA SER A 98 0.81 -6.78 -5.47
C SER A 98 -0.09 -5.55 -5.68
N THR A 99 -1.20 -5.74 -6.39
CA THR A 99 -2.22 -4.70 -6.68
C THR A 99 -3.59 -5.15 -6.18
N VAL A 100 -4.56 -4.23 -6.10
CA VAL A 100 -5.95 -4.56 -5.80
C VAL A 100 -6.44 -5.66 -6.73
N GLY A 101 -6.22 -5.52 -8.06
CA GLY A 101 -6.64 -6.50 -9.04
C GLY A 101 -6.04 -7.89 -8.84
N THR A 102 -4.77 -8.00 -8.38
CA THR A 102 -4.15 -9.31 -8.12
C THR A 102 -4.59 -9.93 -6.80
N VAL A 103 -4.83 -9.13 -5.76
CA VAL A 103 -5.30 -9.63 -4.45
C VAL A 103 -6.75 -10.12 -4.53
N THR A 104 -7.58 -9.48 -5.37
CA THR A 104 -8.97 -9.85 -5.59
C THR A 104 -9.15 -10.94 -6.66
N GLU A 105 -8.06 -11.42 -7.25
CA GLU A 105 -8.05 -12.37 -8.38
C GLU A 105 -8.71 -11.81 -9.66
N ILE A 106 -9.26 -10.60 -9.66
CA ILE A 106 -9.89 -9.99 -10.84
C ILE A 106 -8.89 -9.91 -11.99
N TYR A 107 -7.63 -9.58 -11.69
CA TYR A 107 -6.58 -9.50 -12.70
C TYR A 107 -6.32 -10.84 -13.40
N ASP A 108 -6.49 -11.98 -12.73
CA ASP A 108 -6.34 -13.31 -13.32
C ASP A 108 -7.46 -13.61 -14.33
N TYR A 109 -8.67 -13.18 -14.01
CA TYR A 109 -9.79 -13.26 -14.96
C TYR A 109 -9.63 -12.28 -16.12
N LEU A 110 -9.11 -11.06 -15.87
CA LEU A 110 -8.80 -10.11 -16.93
C LEU A 110 -7.76 -10.67 -17.91
N ARG A 111 -6.66 -11.24 -17.41
CA ARG A 111 -5.66 -11.89 -18.27
C ARG A 111 -6.26 -12.99 -19.14
N LEU A 112 -7.14 -13.80 -18.56
CA LEU A 112 -7.84 -14.85 -19.30
C LEU A 112 -8.78 -14.26 -20.35
N LEU A 113 -9.54 -13.22 -20.02
CA LEU A 113 -10.45 -12.53 -20.93
C LEU A 113 -9.70 -11.92 -22.11
N PHE A 114 -8.66 -11.14 -21.84
CA PHE A 114 -7.86 -10.47 -22.89
C PHE A 114 -7.15 -11.49 -23.81
N ALA A 115 -6.69 -12.61 -23.24
CA ALA A 115 -6.07 -13.66 -24.05
C ALA A 115 -7.05 -14.42 -24.97
N ARG A 116 -8.35 -14.48 -24.59
CA ARG A 116 -9.35 -15.28 -25.32
C ARG A 116 -10.25 -14.50 -26.25
N VAL A 117 -10.60 -13.25 -25.91
CA VAL A 117 -11.53 -12.40 -26.67
C VAL A 117 -10.92 -11.05 -27.05
N GLY A 118 -9.71 -10.76 -26.63
CA GLY A 118 -9.02 -9.52 -26.95
C GLY A 118 -8.71 -9.37 -28.42
N THR A 119 -8.88 -8.16 -28.92
CA THR A 119 -8.53 -7.78 -30.30
C THR A 119 -7.14 -7.15 -30.31
N PRO A 120 -6.14 -7.76 -30.95
CA PRO A 120 -4.79 -7.22 -31.01
C PRO A 120 -4.68 -6.09 -32.03
N HIS A 121 -3.93 -5.05 -31.67
CA HIS A 121 -3.62 -3.92 -32.53
C HIS A 121 -2.10 -3.75 -32.65
N CYS A 122 -1.66 -3.10 -33.70
CA CYS A 122 -0.27 -2.71 -33.85
C CYS A 122 0.06 -1.60 -32.83
N PRO A 123 1.13 -1.75 -32.01
CA PRO A 123 1.49 -0.75 -31.01
C PRO A 123 1.93 0.59 -31.61
N GLU A 124 2.35 0.63 -32.90
CA GLU A 124 2.80 1.85 -33.58
C GLU A 124 1.69 2.56 -34.37
N CYS A 125 0.92 1.83 -35.20
CA CYS A 125 -0.11 2.43 -36.05
C CYS A 125 -1.55 2.24 -35.57
N GLY A 126 -1.79 1.45 -34.52
CA GLY A 126 -3.13 1.19 -33.99
C GLY A 126 -4.04 0.33 -34.86
N ARG A 127 -3.55 -0.16 -36.02
CA ARG A 127 -4.35 -1.03 -36.92
C ARG A 127 -4.64 -2.35 -36.22
N VAL A 128 -5.87 -2.84 -36.38
CA VAL A 128 -6.27 -4.19 -35.92
C VAL A 128 -5.43 -5.25 -36.65
N ILE A 129 -4.87 -6.19 -35.87
CA ILE A 129 -4.12 -7.33 -36.39
C ILE A 129 -5.05 -8.53 -36.39
N GLU A 130 -5.50 -8.94 -37.56
CA GLU A 130 -6.37 -10.09 -37.73
C GLU A 130 -5.61 -11.25 -38.39
N ARG A 131 -5.88 -12.45 -37.93
CA ARG A 131 -5.39 -13.67 -38.58
C ARG A 131 -6.24 -13.92 -39.81
N GLN A 132 -5.61 -13.90 -41.00
CA GLN A 132 -6.29 -14.22 -42.23
C GLN A 132 -6.10 -15.71 -42.54
N THR A 133 -7.10 -16.35 -43.13
CA THR A 133 -6.92 -17.69 -43.70
C THR A 133 -6.43 -17.58 -45.15
N THR A 134 -5.79 -18.63 -45.67
CA THR A 134 -5.32 -18.71 -47.07
C THR A 134 -6.44 -18.38 -48.06
N ASP A 135 -7.65 -18.94 -47.80
CA ASP A 135 -8.83 -18.69 -48.63
C ASP A 135 -9.29 -17.21 -48.57
N GLN A 136 -9.31 -16.59 -47.39
CA GLN A 136 -9.66 -15.18 -47.25
C GLN A 136 -8.67 -14.25 -47.97
N VAL A 137 -7.37 -14.60 -47.95
CA VAL A 137 -6.35 -13.85 -48.71
C VAL A 137 -6.59 -14.04 -50.18
N ALA A 138 -6.86 -15.26 -50.65
CA ALA A 138 -7.14 -15.55 -52.05
C ALA A 138 -8.40 -14.82 -52.55
N ASP A 139 -9.48 -14.79 -51.77
CA ASP A 139 -10.71 -14.03 -52.09
C ASP A 139 -10.44 -12.51 -52.17
N LYS A 140 -9.65 -11.95 -51.24
CA LYS A 140 -9.27 -10.53 -51.26
C LYS A 140 -8.41 -10.19 -52.47
N VAL A 141 -7.47 -11.05 -52.84
CA VAL A 141 -6.62 -10.90 -54.03
C VAL A 141 -7.48 -10.94 -55.32
N LEU A 142 -8.48 -11.86 -55.37
CA LEU A 142 -9.42 -11.92 -56.46
C LEU A 142 -10.24 -10.63 -56.58
N ALA A 143 -10.80 -10.17 -55.45
CA ALA A 143 -11.61 -8.95 -55.42
C ALA A 143 -10.82 -7.68 -55.81
N ALA A 144 -9.51 -7.62 -55.43
CA ALA A 144 -8.66 -6.45 -55.67
C ALA A 144 -8.18 -6.32 -57.12
N GLY A 145 -8.20 -7.40 -57.94
CA GLY A 145 -7.50 -7.33 -59.20
C GLY A 145 -7.98 -8.28 -60.30
N GLU A 146 -9.28 -8.58 -60.40
CA GLU A 146 -9.78 -9.46 -61.47
C GLU A 146 -9.37 -8.95 -62.88
N GLY A 147 -8.73 -9.85 -63.66
CA GLY A 147 -8.18 -9.54 -64.97
C GLY A 147 -6.73 -9.02 -64.96
N ARG A 148 -6.20 -8.58 -63.82
CA ARG A 148 -4.82 -8.06 -63.68
C ARG A 148 -3.79 -9.18 -63.55
N ARG A 149 -2.56 -8.84 -63.87
CA ARG A 149 -1.40 -9.74 -63.66
C ARG A 149 -0.79 -9.40 -62.29
N ALA A 150 -0.40 -10.42 -61.56
CA ALA A 150 0.23 -10.23 -60.24
C ALA A 150 1.39 -11.20 -60.02
N PHE A 151 2.29 -10.80 -59.13
CA PHE A 151 3.28 -11.67 -58.53
C PHE A 151 2.84 -12.00 -57.11
N VAL A 152 2.87 -13.24 -56.72
CA VAL A 152 2.77 -13.69 -55.32
C VAL A 152 4.20 -13.75 -54.81
N LEU A 153 4.47 -12.98 -53.75
CA LEU A 153 5.80 -12.73 -53.21
C LEU A 153 5.90 -13.23 -51.76
N ALA A 154 7.01 -13.89 -51.44
CA ALA A 154 7.34 -14.22 -50.05
C ALA A 154 8.41 -13.25 -49.52
N PRO A 155 8.12 -12.32 -48.60
CA PRO A 155 9.07 -11.38 -48.03
C PRO A 155 9.98 -12.08 -47.00
N VAL A 156 11.17 -12.54 -47.44
CA VAL A 156 12.12 -13.28 -46.59
C VAL A 156 13.11 -12.36 -45.84
N VAL A 157 13.37 -11.17 -46.35
CA VAL A 157 14.19 -10.13 -45.70
C VAL A 157 13.49 -8.79 -45.79
N ARG A 158 13.34 -8.07 -44.68
CA ARG A 158 12.76 -6.72 -44.62
C ARG A 158 13.73 -5.76 -43.90
N GLY A 159 14.23 -4.77 -44.61
CA GLY A 159 15.00 -3.65 -44.02
C GLY A 159 16.27 -4.06 -43.26
N ARG A 160 16.91 -5.18 -43.59
CA ARG A 160 18.09 -5.67 -42.87
C ARG A 160 19.35 -5.54 -43.73
N LYS A 161 20.47 -5.26 -43.07
CA LYS A 161 21.81 -5.18 -43.71
C LYS A 161 22.37 -6.57 -43.90
N GLY A 162 23.01 -6.81 -45.04
CA GLY A 162 23.64 -8.10 -45.33
C GLY A 162 23.93 -8.30 -46.82
N GLU A 163 24.78 -9.25 -47.18
CA GLU A 163 25.12 -9.64 -48.56
C GLU A 163 24.19 -10.75 -49.11
N TYR A 164 23.58 -11.55 -48.22
CA TYR A 164 22.58 -12.59 -48.49
C TYR A 164 22.93 -13.66 -49.50
N THR A 165 24.22 -13.82 -49.83
CA THR A 165 24.71 -14.79 -50.82
C THR A 165 24.21 -16.21 -50.54
N LYS A 166 24.30 -16.65 -49.32
CA LYS A 166 23.81 -17.98 -48.89
C LYS A 166 22.30 -18.13 -49.07
N LEU A 167 21.52 -17.10 -48.75
CA LEU A 167 20.06 -17.12 -48.95
C LEU A 167 19.71 -17.34 -50.43
N PHE A 168 20.40 -16.67 -51.37
CA PHE A 168 20.14 -16.85 -52.77
C PHE A 168 20.55 -18.26 -53.27
N GLU A 169 21.61 -18.85 -52.74
CA GLU A 169 22.00 -20.23 -53.01
C GLU A 169 20.94 -21.22 -52.49
N ASP A 170 20.45 -21.04 -51.26
CA ASP A 170 19.42 -21.89 -50.66
C ASP A 170 18.11 -21.82 -51.47
N LEU A 171 17.63 -20.62 -51.80
CA LEU A 171 16.44 -20.41 -52.63
C LEU A 171 16.56 -21.02 -54.04
N ARG A 172 17.76 -20.96 -54.66
CA ARG A 172 18.03 -21.61 -55.93
C ARG A 172 17.95 -23.13 -55.79
N ALA A 173 18.50 -23.68 -54.73
CA ALA A 173 18.45 -25.11 -54.44
C ALA A 173 17.02 -25.61 -54.20
N GLU A 174 16.14 -24.78 -53.64
CA GLU A 174 14.70 -25.05 -53.44
C GLU A 174 13.88 -24.91 -54.77
N GLY A 175 14.49 -24.47 -55.83
CA GLY A 175 13.87 -24.43 -57.17
C GLY A 175 13.22 -23.10 -57.54
N PHE A 176 13.42 -22.02 -56.74
CA PHE A 176 12.95 -20.72 -57.13
C PHE A 176 13.84 -20.09 -58.19
N SER A 177 13.24 -19.37 -59.14
CA SER A 177 13.96 -18.80 -60.29
C SER A 177 14.15 -17.27 -60.17
N ARG A 178 13.38 -16.58 -59.35
CA ARG A 178 13.37 -15.12 -59.27
C ARG A 178 13.15 -14.61 -57.89
N VAL A 179 13.79 -13.48 -57.60
CA VAL A 179 13.60 -12.68 -56.39
C VAL A 179 13.33 -11.23 -56.76
N ARG A 180 12.60 -10.49 -55.94
CA ARG A 180 12.44 -9.05 -56.00
C ARG A 180 13.32 -8.46 -54.92
N VAL A 181 14.35 -7.69 -55.32
CA VAL A 181 15.31 -7.07 -54.42
C VAL A 181 15.17 -5.58 -54.53
N ASP A 182 14.90 -4.91 -53.43
CA ASP A 182 14.70 -3.44 -53.34
C ASP A 182 13.74 -2.90 -54.40
N GLY A 183 12.69 -3.66 -54.73
CA GLY A 183 11.66 -3.31 -55.69
C GLY A 183 11.91 -3.84 -57.11
N GLU A 184 13.10 -4.31 -57.43
CA GLU A 184 13.45 -4.84 -58.75
C GLU A 184 13.43 -6.37 -58.84
N VAL A 185 12.79 -6.94 -59.82
CA VAL A 185 12.77 -8.39 -60.06
C VAL A 185 14.05 -8.83 -60.77
N ARG A 186 14.83 -9.70 -60.11
CA ARG A 186 16.09 -10.26 -60.60
C ARG A 186 16.00 -11.78 -60.73
N SER A 187 16.74 -12.33 -61.70
CA SER A 187 16.88 -13.78 -61.84
C SER A 187 17.86 -14.33 -60.80
N LEU A 188 17.54 -15.45 -60.18
CA LEU A 188 18.49 -16.15 -59.27
C LEU A 188 19.61 -16.86 -60.07
N ASP A 189 19.48 -17.02 -61.41
CA ASP A 189 20.53 -17.57 -62.24
C ASP A 189 21.68 -16.58 -62.50
N ASP A 190 21.37 -15.25 -62.31
CA ASP A 190 22.37 -14.21 -62.45
C ASP A 190 23.02 -13.93 -61.06
N PRO A 191 24.29 -13.49 -61.05
CA PRO A 191 24.92 -13.11 -59.76
C PRO A 191 24.26 -11.86 -59.19
N ILE A 192 23.73 -11.99 -57.95
CA ILE A 192 23.14 -10.88 -57.22
C ILE A 192 24.13 -10.46 -56.11
N ASP A 193 24.73 -9.29 -56.30
CA ASP A 193 25.73 -8.75 -55.41
C ASP A 193 25.12 -7.57 -54.65
N LEU A 194 25.02 -7.67 -53.30
CA LEU A 194 24.41 -6.70 -52.43
C LEU A 194 25.44 -6.11 -51.43
N ASP A 195 25.38 -4.79 -51.23
CA ASP A 195 26.30 -4.13 -50.30
C ASP A 195 25.81 -4.31 -48.84
N LYS A 196 26.62 -5.00 -48.05
CA LYS A 196 26.36 -5.24 -46.62
C LYS A 196 26.13 -4.00 -45.76
N LYS A 197 26.44 -2.79 -46.27
CA LYS A 197 26.28 -1.53 -45.55
C LYS A 197 24.88 -0.96 -45.65
N PHE A 198 24.12 -1.33 -46.67
CA PHE A 198 22.76 -0.87 -46.90
C PHE A 198 21.73 -1.86 -46.35
N LYS A 199 20.52 -1.39 -46.14
CA LYS A 199 19.37 -2.21 -45.80
C LYS A 199 18.75 -2.69 -47.13
N HIS A 200 18.37 -3.97 -47.16
CA HIS A 200 17.76 -4.57 -48.33
C HIS A 200 16.43 -5.21 -47.98
N ASP A 201 15.50 -5.18 -48.93
CA ASP A 201 14.24 -5.90 -48.91
C ASP A 201 14.29 -6.98 -49.98
N ILE A 202 14.13 -8.25 -49.55
CA ILE A 202 14.22 -9.39 -50.49
C ILE A 202 12.92 -10.19 -50.38
N GLU A 203 12.25 -10.33 -51.54
CA GLU A 203 11.00 -11.07 -51.67
C GLU A 203 11.18 -12.17 -52.73
N VAL A 204 10.83 -13.40 -52.42
CA VAL A 204 10.88 -14.52 -53.38
C VAL A 204 9.64 -14.46 -54.26
N VAL A 205 9.79 -14.52 -55.55
CA VAL A 205 8.66 -14.61 -56.48
C VAL A 205 8.20 -16.08 -56.50
N VAL A 206 7.14 -16.38 -55.78
CA VAL A 206 6.59 -17.71 -55.64
C VAL A 206 5.80 -18.10 -56.89
N ASP A 207 4.93 -17.18 -57.35
CA ASP A 207 4.14 -17.42 -58.59
C ASP A 207 3.85 -16.14 -59.34
N ARG A 208 3.55 -16.30 -60.66
CA ARG A 208 3.14 -15.22 -61.59
C ARG A 208 1.79 -15.59 -62.16
N ILE A 209 0.75 -14.89 -61.68
CA ILE A 209 -0.63 -15.24 -61.99
C ILE A 209 -1.35 -14.13 -62.76
N VAL A 210 -2.37 -14.55 -63.49
CA VAL A 210 -3.42 -13.65 -63.99
C VAL A 210 -4.64 -13.94 -63.16
N ILE A 211 -5.08 -12.92 -62.42
CA ILE A 211 -6.18 -13.07 -61.45
C ILE A 211 -7.49 -13.25 -62.21
N ARG A 212 -8.15 -14.38 -62.06
CA ARG A 212 -9.47 -14.71 -62.60
C ARG A 212 -10.22 -15.63 -61.63
N GLU A 213 -11.50 -15.66 -61.73
CA GLU A 213 -12.36 -16.51 -60.89
C GLU A 213 -11.92 -18.00 -60.87
N ASN A 214 -11.52 -18.52 -62.01
CA ASN A 214 -11.00 -19.88 -62.13
C ASN A 214 -9.58 -20.10 -61.62
N SER A 215 -8.86 -19.05 -61.17
CA SER A 215 -7.52 -19.14 -60.61
C SER A 215 -7.48 -19.13 -59.06
N LEU A 216 -8.64 -19.14 -58.41
CA LEU A 216 -8.73 -19.05 -56.93
C LEU A 216 -7.91 -20.16 -56.26
N GLY A 217 -8.02 -21.40 -56.68
CA GLY A 217 -7.26 -22.52 -56.10
C GLY A 217 -5.75 -22.34 -56.27
N ARG A 218 -5.31 -21.85 -57.42
CA ARG A 218 -3.88 -21.55 -57.65
C ARG A 218 -3.37 -20.39 -56.83
N ILE A 219 -4.22 -19.36 -56.61
CA ILE A 219 -3.89 -18.22 -55.71
C ILE A 219 -3.71 -18.76 -54.28
N ALA A 220 -4.65 -19.58 -53.78
CA ALA A 220 -4.58 -20.16 -52.46
C ALA A 220 -3.31 -21.03 -52.27
N GLU A 221 -2.97 -21.88 -53.23
CA GLU A 221 -1.75 -22.70 -53.20
C GLU A 221 -0.48 -21.86 -53.22
N SER A 222 -0.44 -20.79 -54.02
CA SER A 222 0.72 -19.87 -54.07
C SER A 222 0.85 -19.06 -52.79
N VAL A 223 -0.27 -18.64 -52.15
CA VAL A 223 -0.31 -17.96 -50.84
C VAL A 223 0.20 -18.91 -49.75
N GLU A 224 -0.23 -20.18 -49.74
CA GLU A 224 0.25 -21.18 -48.79
C GLU A 224 1.76 -21.38 -48.90
N GLN A 225 2.27 -21.50 -50.13
CA GLN A 225 3.72 -21.64 -50.39
C GLN A 225 4.50 -20.39 -49.96
N ALA A 226 4.00 -19.20 -50.28
CA ALA A 226 4.65 -17.94 -49.93
C ALA A 226 4.70 -17.75 -48.39
N THR A 227 3.61 -18.07 -47.71
CA THR A 227 3.53 -17.96 -46.27
C THR A 227 4.37 -18.98 -45.51
N ALA A 228 4.56 -20.19 -46.08
CA ALA A 228 5.50 -21.16 -45.53
C ALA A 228 6.95 -20.66 -45.58
N LEU A 229 7.36 -19.96 -46.63
CA LEU A 229 8.68 -19.37 -46.77
C LEU A 229 8.92 -18.14 -45.92
N ALA A 230 7.90 -17.29 -45.82
CA ALA A 230 8.00 -15.97 -45.13
C ALA A 230 7.32 -15.94 -43.77
N HIS A 231 7.30 -17.07 -43.04
CA HIS A 231 6.77 -17.15 -41.68
C HIS A 231 5.37 -16.53 -41.51
N GLY A 232 4.47 -16.85 -42.43
CA GLY A 232 3.08 -16.41 -42.40
C GLY A 232 2.79 -15.11 -43.19
N ASN A 233 3.77 -14.45 -43.74
CA ASN A 233 3.58 -13.23 -44.53
C ASN A 233 3.55 -13.54 -46.04
N VAL A 234 2.73 -12.82 -46.79
CA VAL A 234 2.66 -12.87 -48.25
C VAL A 234 2.36 -11.50 -48.82
N ASN A 235 3.08 -11.12 -49.85
CA ASN A 235 2.86 -9.90 -50.61
C ASN A 235 2.35 -10.24 -52.02
N VAL A 236 1.37 -9.48 -52.49
CA VAL A 236 0.87 -9.62 -53.87
C VAL A 236 1.11 -8.29 -54.59
N TYR A 237 2.02 -8.33 -55.55
CA TYR A 237 2.36 -7.18 -56.36
C TYR A 237 1.54 -7.20 -57.65
N MET A 238 0.54 -6.29 -57.71
CA MET A 238 -0.27 -6.08 -58.88
C MET A 238 0.53 -5.32 -59.95
N LEU A 239 0.77 -5.95 -61.07
CA LEU A 239 1.47 -5.32 -62.17
C LEU A 239 0.63 -4.23 -62.85
N PRO A 240 1.24 -3.15 -63.32
CA PRO A 240 0.53 -2.13 -64.06
C PRO A 240 -0.08 -2.72 -65.36
N ASP A 241 -1.15 -2.09 -65.87
CA ASP A 241 -1.80 -2.49 -67.09
C ASP A 241 -0.84 -2.36 -68.30
N ARG A 242 -1.07 -3.20 -69.30
CA ARG A 242 -0.18 -3.23 -70.49
C ARG A 242 -0.08 -1.91 -71.24
N ASP A 243 -1.12 -1.07 -71.13
CA ASP A 243 -1.22 0.22 -71.81
C ASP A 243 -0.85 1.43 -70.87
N ALA A 244 -0.32 1.12 -69.67
CA ALA A 244 0.14 2.15 -68.72
C ALA A 244 1.47 2.79 -69.20
N PRO A 245 1.68 4.09 -68.94
CA PRO A 245 2.94 4.78 -69.35
C PRO A 245 4.18 4.07 -68.72
N GLU A 246 5.28 4.11 -69.49
CA GLU A 246 6.55 3.55 -69.04
C GLU A 246 7.00 4.21 -67.73
N GLY A 247 7.27 3.42 -66.67
CA GLY A 247 7.60 3.90 -65.33
C GLY A 247 6.44 3.93 -64.33
N THR A 248 5.24 3.43 -64.69
CA THR A 248 4.14 3.28 -63.77
C THR A 248 4.45 2.15 -62.78
N GLU A 249 4.50 2.45 -61.45
CA GLU A 249 4.68 1.45 -60.39
C GLU A 249 3.40 0.63 -60.23
N GLY A 250 3.54 -0.66 -59.92
CA GLY A 250 2.42 -1.51 -59.56
C GLY A 250 1.99 -1.30 -58.10
N GLU A 251 0.86 -1.88 -57.76
CA GLU A 251 0.28 -1.81 -56.45
C GLU A 251 0.74 -3.00 -55.63
N LEU A 252 1.31 -2.77 -54.40
CA LEU A 252 1.71 -3.82 -53.49
C LEU A 252 0.61 -4.03 -52.42
N LEU A 253 0.05 -5.24 -52.34
CA LEU A 253 -0.90 -5.68 -51.36
C LEU A 253 -0.20 -6.61 -50.38
N GLU A 254 -0.19 -6.25 -49.13
CA GLU A 254 0.46 -7.01 -48.05
C GLU A 254 -0.58 -7.78 -47.21
N TYR A 255 -0.39 -9.09 -47.06
CA TYR A 255 -1.24 -9.96 -46.27
C TYR A 255 -0.39 -10.76 -45.28
N SER A 256 -1.01 -11.17 -44.16
CA SER A 256 -0.36 -12.05 -43.18
C SER A 256 -1.32 -13.10 -42.66
N LEU A 257 -0.91 -14.35 -42.65
CA LEU A 257 -1.61 -15.45 -41.95
C LEU A 257 -1.19 -15.54 -40.48
N ALA A 258 -0.05 -14.90 -40.10
CA ALA A 258 0.34 -14.68 -38.74
C ALA A 258 -0.35 -13.42 -38.19
N LEU A 259 -0.55 -13.31 -36.87
CA LEU A 259 -0.96 -12.08 -36.23
C LEU A 259 0.18 -11.04 -36.29
N ALA A 260 0.37 -10.41 -37.45
CA ALA A 260 1.44 -9.44 -37.67
C ALA A 260 0.94 -8.18 -38.39
N CYS A 261 1.49 -7.03 -37.99
CA CYS A 261 1.25 -5.78 -38.69
C CYS A 261 2.04 -5.78 -40.03
N PRO A 262 1.39 -5.63 -41.18
CA PRO A 262 2.08 -5.61 -42.45
C PRO A 262 3.06 -4.43 -42.62
N GLU A 263 2.77 -3.27 -42.01
CA GLU A 263 3.59 -2.07 -42.14
C GLU A 263 4.83 -2.07 -41.22
N HIS A 264 4.67 -2.52 -39.95
CA HIS A 264 5.74 -2.41 -38.93
C HIS A 264 6.38 -3.76 -38.59
N GLY A 265 5.84 -4.88 -39.08
CA GLY A 265 6.40 -6.22 -38.86
C GLY A 265 6.24 -6.73 -37.41
N HIS A 266 5.49 -6.01 -36.53
CA HIS A 266 5.16 -6.50 -35.21
C HIS A 266 4.26 -7.73 -35.31
N SER A 267 4.79 -8.87 -34.93
CA SER A 267 4.04 -10.12 -34.85
C SER A 267 3.64 -10.40 -33.41
N ILE A 268 2.41 -10.81 -33.23
CA ILE A 268 1.88 -11.26 -31.96
C ILE A 268 1.63 -12.76 -32.10
N ASP A 269 2.30 -13.55 -31.27
CA ASP A 269 2.03 -15.00 -31.17
C ASP A 269 0.63 -15.26 -30.60
N ASP A 270 0.18 -16.51 -30.57
CA ASP A 270 -1.10 -16.87 -29.96
C ASP A 270 -1.13 -16.36 -28.52
N LEU A 271 -2.06 -15.42 -28.25
CA LEU A 271 -2.20 -14.75 -26.96
C LEU A 271 -2.51 -15.74 -25.85
N GLN A 272 -1.68 -15.76 -24.83
CA GLN A 272 -1.85 -16.59 -23.65
C GLN A 272 -2.00 -15.74 -22.37
N PRO A 273 -2.71 -16.20 -21.33
CA PRO A 273 -2.87 -15.45 -20.09
C PRO A 273 -1.55 -15.05 -19.44
N ARG A 274 -0.45 -15.77 -19.64
CA ARG A 274 0.89 -15.45 -19.13
C ARG A 274 1.48 -14.20 -19.77
N ASP A 275 1.09 -13.87 -21.00
CA ASP A 275 1.60 -12.72 -21.76
C ASP A 275 1.04 -11.40 -21.21
N PHE A 276 -0.09 -11.45 -20.53
CA PHE A 276 -0.69 -10.33 -19.80
C PHE A 276 -0.26 -10.29 -18.32
N SER A 277 0.73 -11.08 -17.92
CA SER A 277 1.22 -11.09 -16.54
C SER A 277 2.46 -10.20 -16.39
N PHE A 278 2.37 -9.15 -15.61
CA PHE A 278 3.54 -8.34 -15.27
C PHE A 278 4.48 -9.02 -14.26
N ASN A 279 4.11 -10.19 -13.73
CA ASN A 279 4.97 -11.03 -12.87
C ASN A 279 5.74 -12.10 -13.68
N ALA A 280 5.44 -12.25 -14.96
CA ALA A 280 6.09 -13.20 -15.84
C ALA A 280 6.97 -12.46 -16.87
N PRO A 281 8.16 -12.99 -17.20
CA PRO A 281 9.08 -12.34 -18.16
C PRO A 281 8.48 -12.13 -19.56
N TYR A 282 7.48 -12.93 -19.92
CA TYR A 282 6.81 -12.87 -21.23
C TYR A 282 5.96 -11.61 -21.40
N GLY A 283 5.27 -11.17 -20.35
CA GLY A 283 4.39 -10.00 -20.38
C GLY A 283 4.97 -8.75 -19.72
N ALA A 284 5.92 -8.91 -18.83
CA ALA A 284 6.51 -7.80 -18.08
C ALA A 284 7.25 -6.81 -18.99
N CYS A 285 7.11 -5.52 -18.72
CA CYS A 285 7.94 -4.50 -19.36
C CYS A 285 9.42 -4.78 -19.08
N PRO A 286 10.28 -4.91 -20.12
CA PRO A 286 11.67 -5.29 -19.93
C PRO A 286 12.52 -4.22 -19.26
N GLU A 287 12.05 -2.97 -19.21
CA GLU A 287 12.77 -1.85 -18.62
C GLU A 287 12.57 -1.73 -17.10
N CYS A 288 11.41 -2.09 -16.59
CA CYS A 288 11.07 -2.03 -15.16
C CYS A 288 10.74 -3.40 -14.55
N ASP A 289 10.93 -4.49 -15.28
CA ASP A 289 10.63 -5.86 -14.83
C ASP A 289 9.21 -6.01 -14.24
N GLY A 290 8.24 -5.31 -14.82
CA GLY A 290 6.84 -5.35 -14.39
C GLY A 290 6.53 -4.54 -13.14
N LEU A 291 7.43 -3.70 -12.65
CA LEU A 291 7.19 -2.83 -11.50
C LEU A 291 6.31 -1.61 -11.85
N GLY A 292 6.41 -1.11 -13.09
CA GLY A 292 5.73 0.10 -13.55
C GLY A 292 6.45 1.39 -13.20
N PHE A 293 7.44 1.34 -12.31
CA PHE A 293 8.22 2.49 -11.88
C PHE A 293 9.70 2.13 -11.77
N LYS A 294 10.55 3.15 -11.74
CA LYS A 294 11.97 3.06 -11.44
C LYS A 294 12.30 3.85 -10.18
N LYS A 295 13.16 3.29 -9.35
CA LYS A 295 13.72 4.01 -8.22
C LYS A 295 14.89 4.84 -8.70
N ILE A 296 14.80 6.13 -8.50
CA ILE A 296 15.86 7.08 -8.85
C ILE A 296 16.28 7.88 -7.63
N VAL A 297 17.51 8.34 -7.64
CA VAL A 297 18.01 9.25 -6.60
C VAL A 297 17.58 10.68 -6.93
N ASP A 298 16.84 11.30 -6.01
CA ASP A 298 16.35 12.67 -6.18
C ASP A 298 17.48 13.68 -6.01
N ALA A 299 17.74 14.46 -7.06
CA ALA A 299 18.77 15.48 -7.03
C ALA A 299 18.45 16.64 -6.09
N GLU A 300 17.19 17.02 -5.98
CA GLU A 300 16.77 18.12 -5.10
C GLU A 300 16.90 17.73 -3.63
N ALA A 301 16.55 16.49 -3.30
CA ALA A 301 16.72 15.94 -1.96
C ALA A 301 18.20 15.82 -1.54
N LEU A 302 19.12 15.61 -2.52
CA LEU A 302 20.55 15.53 -2.25
C LEU A 302 21.17 16.87 -1.85
N ILE A 303 20.61 17.97 -2.28
CA ILE A 303 21.14 19.33 -2.07
C ILE A 303 20.26 20.02 -1.02
N GLU A 304 20.55 19.76 0.25
CA GLU A 304 19.77 20.33 1.36
C GLU A 304 19.94 21.87 1.46
N ASP A 305 21.13 22.37 1.11
CA ASP A 305 21.46 23.77 1.17
C ASP A 305 22.34 24.17 -0.02
N PRO A 306 21.76 24.79 -1.07
CA PRO A 306 22.49 25.14 -2.27
C PRO A 306 23.53 26.26 -2.08
N SER A 307 23.49 26.99 -0.95
CA SER A 307 24.52 28.01 -0.60
C SER A 307 25.84 27.37 -0.14
N LYS A 308 25.85 26.09 0.21
CA LYS A 308 27.07 25.36 0.59
C LYS A 308 27.86 24.93 -0.63
N SER A 309 29.18 24.95 -0.44
CA SER A 309 30.15 24.48 -1.42
C SER A 309 30.38 22.95 -1.30
N ILE A 310 31.16 22.39 -2.23
CA ILE A 310 31.64 21.01 -2.16
C ILE A 310 32.50 20.80 -0.91
N ALA A 311 33.34 21.77 -0.58
CA ALA A 311 34.21 21.75 0.61
C ALA A 311 33.40 21.84 1.90
N ASP A 312 32.30 22.59 1.92
CA ASP A 312 31.38 22.72 3.07
C ASP A 312 30.44 21.52 3.22
N GLY A 313 30.55 20.55 2.31
CA GLY A 313 29.75 19.32 2.38
C GLY A 313 28.31 19.49 1.90
N VAL A 314 28.09 20.06 0.73
CA VAL A 314 26.75 20.23 0.10
C VAL A 314 25.97 18.91 0.02
N PHE A 315 26.65 17.78 -0.07
CA PHE A 315 26.04 16.44 -0.03
C PHE A 315 25.86 15.89 1.41
N GLY A 316 25.98 16.74 2.42
CA GLY A 316 25.78 16.38 3.81
C GLY A 316 26.63 15.20 4.30
N SER A 317 26.09 14.41 5.22
CA SER A 317 26.76 13.23 5.81
C SER A 317 26.66 11.94 4.96
N LEU A 318 26.21 12.04 3.72
CA LEU A 318 25.94 10.89 2.84
C LEU A 318 27.19 10.03 2.55
N PHE A 319 28.34 10.68 2.48
CA PHE A 319 29.62 10.02 2.16
C PHE A 319 30.46 9.70 3.40
N GLY A 320 29.95 9.98 4.61
CA GLY A 320 30.59 9.69 5.88
C GLY A 320 31.87 10.50 6.12
N ASN A 321 32.63 10.14 7.16
CA ASN A 321 33.89 10.80 7.52
C ASN A 321 35.10 10.27 6.73
N SER A 322 34.88 9.64 5.58
CA SER A 322 35.96 9.11 4.73
C SER A 322 36.61 10.23 3.92
N ASN A 323 37.95 10.30 3.91
CA ASN A 323 38.70 11.23 3.04
C ASN A 323 38.65 10.86 1.53
N TYR A 324 38.01 9.77 1.18
CA TYR A 324 38.00 9.25 -0.19
C TYR A 324 37.17 10.12 -1.14
N TYR A 325 35.90 10.34 -0.81
CA TYR A 325 34.99 11.08 -1.69
C TYR A 325 35.33 12.57 -1.83
N PRO A 326 35.72 13.30 -0.77
CA PRO A 326 36.16 14.68 -0.90
C PRO A 326 37.31 14.87 -1.90
N GLN A 327 38.26 13.90 -1.95
CA GLN A 327 39.37 13.97 -2.89
C GLN A 327 38.95 13.67 -4.35
N ILE A 328 37.97 12.75 -4.55
CA ILE A 328 37.34 12.56 -5.87
C ILE A 328 36.60 13.82 -6.32
N PHE A 329 35.81 14.42 -5.43
CA PHE A 329 35.08 15.65 -5.74
C PHE A 329 36.00 16.81 -6.06
N ALA A 330 37.13 16.92 -5.35
CA ALA A 330 38.18 17.90 -5.66
C ALA A 330 38.80 17.66 -7.05
N ALA A 331 39.01 16.39 -7.44
CA ALA A 331 39.49 16.03 -8.77
C ALA A 331 38.49 16.42 -9.88
N VAL A 332 37.17 16.24 -9.63
CA VAL A 332 36.13 16.73 -10.54
C VAL A 332 36.16 18.24 -10.68
N CYS A 333 36.25 18.98 -9.56
CA CYS A 333 36.40 20.45 -9.60
C CYS A 333 37.64 20.89 -10.38
N LYS A 334 38.78 20.24 -10.17
CA LYS A 334 40.05 20.49 -10.88
C LYS A 334 39.89 20.24 -12.39
N HIS A 335 39.19 19.18 -12.79
CA HIS A 335 38.92 18.89 -14.20
C HIS A 335 38.13 20.01 -14.87
N PHE A 336 37.12 20.56 -14.22
CA PHE A 336 36.29 21.64 -14.74
C PHE A 336 36.87 23.04 -14.46
N LYS A 337 38.04 23.15 -13.81
CA LYS A 337 38.70 24.40 -13.40
C LYS A 337 37.80 25.30 -12.55
N VAL A 338 37.07 24.75 -11.63
CA VAL A 338 36.26 25.44 -10.62
C VAL A 338 36.83 25.22 -9.22
N SER A 339 36.62 26.18 -8.30
CA SER A 339 37.03 26.00 -6.90
C SER A 339 36.08 25.03 -6.18
N VAL A 340 36.64 24.26 -5.26
CA VAL A 340 35.84 23.43 -4.32
C VAL A 340 35.00 24.25 -3.35
N ASP A 341 35.37 25.52 -3.14
CA ASP A 341 34.69 26.48 -2.24
C ASP A 341 33.57 27.25 -2.93
N THR A 342 33.33 27.01 -4.24
CA THR A 342 32.23 27.66 -4.97
C THR A 342 30.90 27.11 -4.48
N PRO A 343 29.94 27.96 -4.04
CA PRO A 343 28.60 27.53 -3.68
C PRO A 343 27.93 26.69 -4.79
N TRP A 344 27.15 25.72 -4.43
CA TRP A 344 26.49 24.81 -5.39
C TRP A 344 25.62 25.59 -6.39
N GLU A 345 24.90 26.60 -5.92
CA GLU A 345 24.04 27.44 -6.77
C GLU A 345 24.82 28.27 -7.80
N ASP A 346 26.09 28.59 -7.53
CA ASP A 346 26.98 29.38 -8.42
C ASP A 346 27.78 28.47 -9.39
N LEU A 347 27.75 27.13 -9.20
CA LEU A 347 28.43 26.22 -10.11
C LEU A 347 27.74 26.22 -11.50
N PRO A 348 28.52 26.23 -12.58
CA PRO A 348 27.96 26.09 -13.93
C PRO A 348 27.08 24.85 -14.08
N PRO A 349 25.94 24.91 -14.82
CA PRO A 349 25.02 23.78 -14.97
C PRO A 349 25.69 22.47 -15.45
N ARG A 350 26.73 22.60 -16.30
CA ARG A 350 27.54 21.47 -16.77
C ARG A 350 28.28 20.77 -15.62
N VAL A 351 28.82 21.53 -14.69
CA VAL A 351 29.55 21.01 -13.53
C VAL A 351 28.58 20.34 -12.55
N ARG A 352 27.45 20.98 -12.25
CA ARG A 352 26.38 20.38 -11.42
C ARG A 352 25.89 19.05 -11.99
N ARG A 353 25.67 18.98 -13.31
CA ARG A 353 25.27 17.73 -13.98
C ARG A 353 26.36 16.66 -13.89
N ALA A 354 27.63 17.03 -14.06
CA ALA A 354 28.74 16.09 -13.93
C ALA A 354 28.85 15.53 -12.50
N PHE A 355 28.58 16.32 -11.47
CA PHE A 355 28.52 15.83 -10.09
C PHE A 355 27.35 14.90 -9.86
N LEU A 356 26.17 15.21 -10.37
CA LEU A 356 24.97 14.40 -10.14
C LEU A 356 24.97 13.10 -10.96
N ASP A 357 25.20 13.21 -12.27
CA ASP A 357 24.99 12.11 -13.23
C ASP A 357 26.30 11.46 -13.70
N GLY A 358 27.45 12.04 -13.33
CA GLY A 358 28.77 11.54 -13.71
C GLY A 358 29.32 12.13 -14.99
N MET A 359 30.47 11.60 -15.42
CA MET A 359 31.24 12.11 -16.56
C MET A 359 31.32 11.11 -17.73
N GLY A 360 30.52 10.07 -17.72
CA GLY A 360 30.54 9.00 -18.72
C GLY A 360 31.90 8.29 -18.75
N ASP A 361 32.48 8.16 -19.95
CA ASP A 361 33.77 7.47 -20.15
C ASP A 361 35.01 8.32 -19.84
N GLN A 362 34.81 9.62 -19.52
CA GLN A 362 35.92 10.50 -19.19
C GLN A 362 36.57 10.10 -17.88
N LYS A 363 37.91 9.96 -17.89
CA LYS A 363 38.71 9.69 -16.71
C LYS A 363 39.17 10.98 -16.06
N ILE A 364 39.16 11.02 -14.75
CA ILE A 364 39.72 12.07 -13.92
C ILE A 364 40.94 11.51 -13.17
N SER A 365 41.98 12.33 -13.04
CA SER A 365 43.14 11.97 -12.25
C SER A 365 42.96 12.42 -10.81
N VAL A 366 42.96 11.46 -9.89
CA VAL A 366 42.75 11.67 -8.46
C VAL A 366 44.10 11.63 -7.75
N ASP A 367 44.44 12.73 -7.09
CA ASP A 367 45.60 12.84 -6.19
C ASP A 367 45.16 12.47 -4.77
N TYR A 368 45.33 11.23 -4.38
CA TYR A 368 44.84 10.72 -3.08
C TYR A 368 45.91 10.76 -2.01
N GLN A 369 45.63 11.44 -0.92
CA GLN A 369 46.46 11.45 0.26
C GLN A 369 45.80 10.61 1.38
N LYS A 370 46.50 9.55 1.78
CA LYS A 370 46.09 8.75 2.92
C LYS A 370 46.32 9.48 4.25
N LEU A 371 45.61 9.09 5.29
CA LEU A 371 45.77 9.64 6.64
C LEU A 371 47.19 9.45 7.21
N ASP A 372 47.95 8.47 6.68
CA ASP A 372 49.36 8.22 6.99
C ASP A 372 50.36 9.10 6.19
N GLY A 373 49.85 10.05 5.37
CA GLY A 373 50.66 10.96 4.58
C GLY A 373 51.12 10.42 3.22
N ARG A 374 50.91 9.12 2.92
CA ARG A 374 51.26 8.53 1.63
C ARG A 374 50.39 9.09 0.51
N ARG A 375 51.00 9.47 -0.62
CA ARG A 375 50.28 9.95 -1.82
C ARG A 375 50.23 8.85 -2.87
N SER A 376 49.08 8.72 -3.52
CA SER A 376 48.89 7.84 -4.68
C SER A 376 48.07 8.61 -5.72
N GLN A 377 48.42 8.43 -7.00
CA GLN A 377 47.72 9.02 -8.12
C GLN A 377 47.20 7.91 -9.02
N TRP A 378 45.95 8.01 -9.43
CA TRP A 378 45.32 7.08 -10.39
C TRP A 378 44.24 7.78 -11.17
N ASP A 379 43.96 7.23 -12.36
CA ASP A 379 42.86 7.69 -13.18
C ASP A 379 41.63 6.82 -12.93
N THR A 380 40.48 7.46 -12.70
CA THR A 380 39.19 6.79 -12.47
C THR A 380 38.07 7.45 -13.25
N LYS A 381 37.02 6.72 -13.53
CA LYS A 381 35.75 7.27 -14.02
C LYS A 381 34.92 7.71 -12.82
N PHE A 382 34.27 8.85 -12.91
CA PHE A 382 33.34 9.33 -11.91
C PHE A 382 31.92 9.05 -12.36
N SER A 383 31.23 8.10 -11.70
CA SER A 383 29.90 7.67 -12.05
C SER A 383 28.77 8.65 -11.66
N GLY A 384 29.10 9.67 -10.84
CA GLY A 384 28.14 10.63 -10.32
C GLY A 384 27.55 10.22 -8.96
N VAL A 385 27.13 11.23 -8.19
CA VAL A 385 26.60 11.04 -6.84
C VAL A 385 25.34 10.19 -6.83
N ARG A 386 24.46 10.36 -7.83
CA ARG A 386 23.24 9.57 -7.96
C ARG A 386 23.52 8.06 -8.09
N ASN A 387 24.42 7.71 -9.02
CA ASN A 387 24.76 6.31 -9.25
C ASN A 387 25.45 5.68 -8.05
N ILE A 388 26.40 6.40 -7.44
CA ILE A 388 27.09 5.93 -6.21
C ILE A 388 26.09 5.66 -5.08
N LEU A 389 25.11 6.53 -4.89
CA LEU A 389 24.10 6.34 -3.84
C LEU A 389 23.12 5.23 -4.17
N TYR A 390 22.73 5.09 -5.45
CA TYR A 390 21.87 4.02 -5.92
C TYR A 390 22.54 2.64 -5.74
N GLU A 391 23.80 2.48 -6.13
CA GLU A 391 24.60 1.28 -5.91
C GLU A 391 24.69 0.95 -4.41
N ARG A 392 24.99 1.95 -3.58
CA ARG A 392 25.02 1.75 -2.12
C ARG A 392 23.66 1.35 -1.55
N TYR A 393 22.56 1.89 -2.06
CA TYR A 393 21.22 1.53 -1.63
C TYR A 393 20.87 0.09 -2.00
N THR A 394 21.29 -0.37 -3.18
CA THR A 394 21.01 -1.72 -3.67
C THR A 394 21.90 -2.78 -3.04
N GLU A 395 23.17 -2.46 -2.76
CA GLU A 395 24.14 -3.41 -2.23
C GLU A 395 24.14 -3.53 -0.70
N THR A 396 23.60 -2.51 0.00
CA THR A 396 23.66 -2.53 1.47
C THR A 396 22.71 -3.56 2.08
N THR A 397 23.23 -4.41 2.95
CA THR A 397 22.45 -5.33 3.80
C THR A 397 22.07 -4.71 5.15
N ASN A 398 22.59 -3.52 5.46
CA ASN A 398 22.33 -2.84 6.73
C ASN A 398 21.06 -2.00 6.64
N GLU A 399 20.01 -2.44 7.34
CA GLU A 399 18.70 -1.80 7.37
C GLU A 399 18.74 -0.31 7.78
N ASN A 400 19.61 0.08 8.72
CA ASN A 400 19.74 1.48 9.14
C ASN A 400 20.36 2.34 8.04
N THR A 401 21.33 1.80 7.31
CA THR A 401 21.95 2.47 6.17
C THR A 401 20.95 2.60 5.04
N LYS A 402 20.21 1.54 4.75
CA LYS A 402 19.17 1.51 3.74
C LYS A 402 18.06 2.53 4.02
N ALA A 403 17.55 2.57 5.25
CA ALA A 403 16.54 3.54 5.68
C ALA A 403 17.02 5.00 5.61
N ARG A 404 18.33 5.24 5.84
CA ARG A 404 18.94 6.56 5.68
C ARG A 404 19.02 6.99 4.22
N LEU A 405 19.36 6.07 3.31
CA LEU A 405 19.48 6.33 1.88
C LEU A 405 18.10 6.43 1.21
N GLU A 406 17.10 5.70 1.72
CA GLU A 406 15.74 5.69 1.20
C GLU A 406 15.08 7.08 1.16
N LYS A 407 15.51 7.99 2.02
CA LYS A 407 15.05 9.40 2.04
C LYS A 407 15.39 10.18 0.75
N TYR A 408 16.40 9.72 0.02
CA TYR A 408 16.89 10.34 -1.23
C TYR A 408 16.43 9.58 -2.48
N ILE A 409 15.64 8.51 -2.29
CA ILE A 409 15.10 7.69 -3.38
C ILE A 409 13.64 8.09 -3.61
N ARG A 410 13.31 8.39 -4.85
CA ARG A 410 11.92 8.55 -5.28
C ARG A 410 11.58 7.55 -6.38
N GLU A 411 10.31 7.27 -6.51
CA GLU A 411 9.78 6.42 -7.57
C GLU A 411 9.27 7.30 -8.70
N GLU A 412 9.74 7.02 -9.92
CA GLU A 412 9.25 7.66 -11.15
C GLU A 412 8.60 6.62 -12.05
N PRO A 413 7.50 6.95 -12.75
CA PRO A 413 6.92 6.06 -13.73
C PRO A 413 7.95 5.62 -14.76
N CYS A 414 7.93 4.34 -15.13
CA CYS A 414 8.84 3.79 -16.13
C CYS A 414 8.68 4.52 -17.47
N SER A 415 9.78 4.95 -18.06
CA SER A 415 9.80 5.70 -19.32
C SER A 415 9.26 4.91 -20.54
N SER A 416 9.32 3.58 -20.50
CA SER A 416 8.84 2.72 -21.58
C SER A 416 7.35 2.37 -21.45
N CYS A 417 6.91 1.92 -20.27
CA CYS A 417 5.52 1.49 -20.09
C CYS A 417 4.62 2.54 -19.40
N HIS A 418 5.16 3.70 -19.00
CA HIS A 418 4.43 4.79 -18.35
C HIS A 418 3.54 4.35 -17.17
N GLY A 419 4.00 3.36 -16.40
CA GLY A 419 3.26 2.79 -15.28
C GLY A 419 2.46 1.52 -15.59
N ALA A 420 2.25 1.19 -16.86
CA ALA A 420 1.41 0.07 -17.28
C ALA A 420 1.99 -1.34 -17.00
N ARG A 421 3.25 -1.45 -16.59
CA ARG A 421 3.94 -2.70 -16.18
C ARG A 421 4.13 -3.75 -17.27
N LEU A 422 3.41 -3.69 -18.39
CA LEU A 422 3.40 -4.66 -19.48
C LEU A 422 4.19 -4.17 -20.69
N ARG A 423 4.48 -5.09 -21.59
CA ARG A 423 5.07 -4.79 -22.89
C ARG A 423 4.08 -4.03 -23.77
N PRO A 424 4.57 -3.19 -24.71
CA PRO A 424 3.72 -2.40 -25.60
C PRO A 424 2.76 -3.27 -26.45
N GLU A 425 3.20 -4.46 -26.89
CA GLU A 425 2.41 -5.38 -27.70
C GLU A 425 1.18 -5.88 -26.91
N MET A 426 1.33 -6.14 -25.60
CA MET A 426 0.22 -6.58 -24.74
C MET A 426 -0.72 -5.44 -24.38
N LEU A 427 -0.21 -4.22 -24.30
CA LEU A 427 -1.03 -3.02 -24.10
C LEU A 427 -1.83 -2.64 -25.35
N ALA A 428 -1.41 -3.09 -26.52
CA ALA A 428 -2.11 -2.88 -27.76
C ALA A 428 -3.27 -3.87 -27.99
N VAL A 429 -3.50 -4.84 -27.07
CA VAL A 429 -4.67 -5.73 -27.11
C VAL A 429 -5.82 -5.09 -26.37
N THR A 430 -7.01 -5.02 -26.98
CA THR A 430 -8.18 -4.35 -26.40
C THR A 430 -9.39 -5.27 -26.27
N VAL A 431 -10.21 -5.02 -25.24
CA VAL A 431 -11.55 -5.57 -25.06
C VAL A 431 -12.50 -4.38 -24.85
N GLY A 432 -13.56 -4.29 -25.64
CA GLY A 432 -14.45 -3.11 -25.61
C GLY A 432 -13.72 -1.78 -25.86
N GLY A 433 -12.65 -1.82 -26.67
CA GLY A 433 -11.84 -0.63 -27.01
C GLY A 433 -10.86 -0.18 -25.93
N LYS A 434 -10.70 -0.91 -24.81
CA LYS A 434 -9.75 -0.60 -23.73
C LYS A 434 -8.70 -1.69 -23.59
N SER A 435 -7.45 -1.29 -23.33
CA SER A 435 -6.37 -2.18 -22.92
C SER A 435 -6.60 -2.71 -21.50
N ILE A 436 -5.91 -3.79 -21.14
CA ILE A 436 -5.99 -4.36 -19.78
C ILE A 436 -5.56 -3.33 -18.71
N TYR A 437 -4.58 -2.48 -19.00
CA TYR A 437 -4.13 -1.42 -18.10
C TYR A 437 -5.17 -0.32 -17.93
N GLU A 438 -5.76 0.15 -19.03
CA GLU A 438 -6.84 1.15 -18.98
C GLU A 438 -8.04 0.67 -18.18
N VAL A 439 -8.40 -0.62 -18.30
CA VAL A 439 -9.43 -1.23 -17.44
C VAL A 439 -9.00 -1.25 -15.98
N CYS A 440 -7.73 -1.56 -15.67
CA CYS A 440 -7.22 -1.55 -14.30
C CYS A 440 -7.16 -0.14 -13.69
N CYS A 441 -7.03 0.91 -14.51
CA CYS A 441 -7.04 2.32 -14.05
C CYS A 441 -8.45 2.84 -13.75
N LEU A 442 -9.49 2.15 -14.18
CA LEU A 442 -10.87 2.48 -13.80
C LEU A 442 -11.08 2.19 -12.31
N SER A 443 -11.92 2.99 -11.66
CA SER A 443 -12.43 2.65 -10.32
C SER A 443 -13.26 1.37 -10.37
N CYS A 444 -13.43 0.68 -9.24
CA CYS A 444 -14.26 -0.53 -9.19
C CYS A 444 -15.69 -0.27 -9.68
N ARG A 445 -16.25 0.93 -9.43
CA ARG A 445 -17.56 1.35 -9.95
C ARG A 445 -17.52 1.50 -11.46
N GLU A 446 -16.59 2.28 -11.99
CA GLU A 446 -16.43 2.49 -13.44
C GLU A 446 -16.13 1.18 -14.16
N SER A 447 -15.36 0.27 -13.55
CA SER A 447 -15.09 -1.07 -14.09
C SER A 447 -16.37 -1.92 -14.12
N LEU A 448 -17.21 -1.85 -13.07
CA LEU A 448 -18.49 -2.53 -13.03
C LEU A 448 -19.41 -2.06 -14.16
N GLU A 449 -19.57 -0.74 -14.32
CA GLU A 449 -20.37 -0.13 -15.39
C GLU A 449 -19.82 -0.49 -16.78
N PHE A 450 -18.50 -0.52 -16.94
CA PHE A 450 -17.86 -0.92 -18.20
C PHE A 450 -18.19 -2.37 -18.57
N PHE A 451 -18.08 -3.32 -17.62
CA PHE A 451 -18.37 -4.73 -17.90
C PHE A 451 -19.89 -5.02 -18.02
N GLU A 452 -20.77 -4.25 -17.37
CA GLU A 452 -22.22 -4.36 -17.54
C GLU A 452 -22.70 -3.83 -18.91
N SER A 453 -21.99 -2.85 -19.44
CA SER A 453 -22.28 -2.27 -20.78
C SER A 453 -21.46 -2.90 -21.92
N LEU A 454 -20.62 -3.91 -21.62
CA LEU A 454 -19.73 -4.51 -22.60
C LEU A 454 -20.49 -5.31 -23.66
N GLU A 455 -20.47 -4.81 -24.89
CA GLU A 455 -21.02 -5.52 -26.05
C GLU A 455 -19.98 -6.50 -26.61
N LEU A 456 -20.29 -7.77 -26.60
CA LEU A 456 -19.50 -8.85 -27.17
C LEU A 456 -20.24 -9.46 -28.36
N THR A 457 -19.50 -9.85 -29.40
CA THR A 457 -20.05 -10.66 -30.49
C THR A 457 -20.50 -12.02 -29.97
N GLU A 458 -21.42 -12.73 -30.67
CA GLU A 458 -21.92 -14.06 -30.25
C GLU A 458 -20.77 -15.02 -29.91
N ARG A 459 -19.73 -15.03 -30.73
CA ARG A 459 -18.52 -15.86 -30.50
C ARG A 459 -17.77 -15.43 -29.24
N GLN A 460 -17.56 -14.17 -29.05
CA GLN A 460 -16.88 -13.63 -27.85
C GLN A 460 -17.72 -13.87 -26.59
N GLN A 461 -19.03 -13.74 -26.67
CA GLN A 461 -19.97 -14.05 -25.60
C GLN A 461 -19.94 -15.52 -25.20
N PHE A 462 -19.87 -16.42 -26.17
CA PHE A 462 -19.76 -17.86 -25.90
C PHE A 462 -18.46 -18.21 -25.16
N ILE A 463 -17.34 -17.57 -25.53
CA ILE A 463 -16.03 -17.83 -24.92
C ILE A 463 -15.85 -17.07 -23.61
N GLY A 464 -16.19 -15.78 -23.59
CA GLY A 464 -15.85 -14.84 -22.52
C GLY A 464 -16.97 -14.61 -21.50
N GLY A 465 -18.22 -14.96 -21.80
CA GLY A 465 -19.37 -14.62 -20.96
C GLY A 465 -19.28 -15.13 -19.52
N ARG A 466 -18.72 -16.33 -19.30
CA ARG A 466 -18.48 -16.88 -17.95
C ARG A 466 -17.39 -16.08 -17.21
N ILE A 467 -16.34 -15.67 -17.92
CA ILE A 467 -15.23 -14.89 -17.34
C ILE A 467 -15.75 -13.50 -16.93
N VAL A 468 -16.53 -12.86 -17.80
CA VAL A 468 -17.15 -11.55 -17.51
C VAL A 468 -18.08 -11.64 -16.29
N LYS A 469 -18.86 -12.71 -16.16
CA LYS A 469 -19.71 -12.95 -14.99
C LYS A 469 -18.90 -13.00 -13.69
N GLU A 470 -17.80 -13.74 -13.67
CA GLU A 470 -16.89 -13.83 -12.50
C GLU A 470 -16.27 -12.47 -12.14
N ILE A 471 -15.87 -11.67 -13.15
CA ILE A 471 -15.36 -10.32 -12.95
C ILE A 471 -16.44 -9.43 -12.34
N LEU A 472 -17.66 -9.44 -12.88
CA LEU A 472 -18.80 -8.66 -12.39
C LEU A 472 -19.15 -9.01 -10.94
N GLU A 473 -19.18 -10.29 -10.58
CA GLU A 473 -19.47 -10.73 -9.20
C GLU A 473 -18.42 -10.18 -8.22
N ARG A 474 -17.12 -10.29 -8.54
CA ARG A 474 -16.04 -9.78 -7.69
C ARG A 474 -16.04 -8.24 -7.59
N LEU A 475 -16.32 -7.55 -8.68
CA LEU A 475 -16.43 -6.08 -8.68
C LEU A 475 -17.63 -5.63 -7.82
N ARG A 476 -18.78 -6.32 -7.90
CA ARG A 476 -19.96 -6.03 -7.06
C ARG A 476 -19.61 -6.17 -5.58
N PHE A 477 -18.90 -7.22 -5.19
CA PHE A 477 -18.48 -7.38 -3.79
C PHE A 477 -17.58 -6.22 -3.33
N LEU A 478 -16.66 -5.75 -4.16
CA LEU A 478 -15.82 -4.59 -3.81
C LEU A 478 -16.65 -3.31 -3.64
N VAL A 479 -17.66 -3.12 -4.49
CA VAL A 479 -18.60 -1.98 -4.39
C VAL A 479 -19.48 -2.11 -3.14
N ASP A 480 -19.96 -3.31 -2.83
CA ASP A 480 -20.82 -3.58 -1.66
C ASP A 480 -20.09 -3.32 -0.34
N VAL A 481 -18.78 -3.61 -0.25
CA VAL A 481 -17.97 -3.28 0.95
C VAL A 481 -17.47 -1.84 0.98
N GLY A 482 -17.95 -0.96 0.07
CA GLY A 482 -17.61 0.45 0.06
C GLY A 482 -16.22 0.78 -0.50
N LEU A 483 -15.68 -0.05 -1.39
CA LEU A 483 -14.41 0.15 -2.08
C LEU A 483 -14.58 0.57 -3.55
N ASP A 484 -15.71 1.16 -3.86
CA ASP A 484 -16.14 1.57 -5.21
C ASP A 484 -15.19 2.58 -5.89
N TYR A 485 -14.45 3.35 -5.08
CA TYR A 485 -13.50 4.37 -5.53
C TYR A 485 -12.08 3.83 -5.83
N LEU A 486 -11.73 2.62 -5.41
CA LEU A 486 -10.40 2.04 -5.64
C LEU A 486 -10.23 1.64 -7.11
N THR A 487 -9.01 1.80 -7.63
CA THR A 487 -8.61 1.29 -8.93
C THR A 487 -7.92 -0.07 -8.80
N LEU A 488 -8.04 -0.94 -9.81
CA LEU A 488 -7.47 -2.29 -9.76
C LEU A 488 -5.94 -2.28 -9.86
N ASP A 489 -5.34 -1.24 -10.44
CA ASP A 489 -3.89 -1.06 -10.56
C ASP A 489 -3.23 -0.56 -9.28
N ARG A 490 -4.01 -0.07 -8.30
CA ARG A 490 -3.48 0.49 -7.05
C ARG A 490 -2.65 -0.54 -6.30
N ALA A 491 -1.42 -0.16 -5.96
CA ALA A 491 -0.50 -1.03 -5.25
C ALA A 491 -1.00 -1.35 -3.82
N SER A 492 -0.97 -2.62 -3.43
CA SER A 492 -1.44 -3.09 -2.11
C SER A 492 -0.72 -2.43 -0.94
N ALA A 493 0.55 -2.05 -1.13
CA ALA A 493 1.36 -1.35 -0.12
C ALA A 493 0.86 0.07 0.19
N THR A 494 0.02 0.66 -0.67
CA THR A 494 -0.55 2.02 -0.49
C THR A 494 -1.94 2.00 0.15
N LEU A 495 -2.49 0.82 0.41
CA LEU A 495 -3.79 0.66 1.04
C LEU A 495 -3.72 0.94 2.54
N SER A 496 -4.75 1.59 3.07
CA SER A 496 -4.96 1.64 4.51
C SER A 496 -5.27 0.25 5.07
N GLY A 497 -5.09 0.06 6.37
CA GLY A 497 -5.42 -1.21 7.04
C GLY A 497 -6.87 -1.65 6.79
N GLY A 498 -7.82 -0.72 6.91
CA GLY A 498 -9.24 -0.97 6.66
C GLY A 498 -9.56 -1.28 5.19
N GLU A 499 -8.93 -0.61 4.21
CA GLU A 499 -9.08 -0.94 2.79
C GLU A 499 -8.60 -2.36 2.49
N ALA A 500 -7.43 -2.74 2.98
CA ALA A 500 -6.86 -4.08 2.79
C ALA A 500 -7.72 -5.17 3.43
N GLN A 501 -8.26 -4.91 4.62
CA GLN A 501 -9.18 -5.83 5.31
C GLN A 501 -10.48 -6.05 4.53
N ARG A 502 -11.09 -4.97 4.01
CA ARG A 502 -12.31 -5.06 3.21
C ARG A 502 -12.11 -5.74 1.87
N ILE A 503 -10.94 -5.57 1.24
CA ILE A 503 -10.58 -6.34 0.03
C ILE A 503 -10.57 -7.84 0.35
N ARG A 504 -9.99 -8.26 1.49
CA ARG A 504 -10.00 -9.66 1.90
C ARG A 504 -11.42 -10.15 2.19
N LEU A 505 -12.22 -9.34 2.87
CA LEU A 505 -13.62 -9.65 3.13
C LEU A 505 -14.38 -9.87 1.81
N ALA A 506 -14.26 -8.95 0.85
CA ALA A 506 -14.88 -9.08 -0.48
C ALA A 506 -14.41 -10.35 -1.21
N THR A 507 -13.13 -10.69 -1.13
CA THR A 507 -12.57 -11.91 -1.76
C THR A 507 -13.16 -13.19 -1.11
N GLN A 508 -13.30 -13.21 0.21
CA GLN A 508 -13.86 -14.36 0.94
C GLN A 508 -15.36 -14.56 0.68
N ILE A 509 -16.12 -13.46 0.60
CA ILE A 509 -17.54 -13.52 0.23
C ILE A 509 -17.69 -14.04 -1.20
N GLY A 510 -16.84 -13.58 -2.11
CA GLY A 510 -16.80 -14.05 -3.50
C GLY A 510 -16.50 -15.54 -3.65
N ALA A 511 -15.86 -16.18 -2.67
CA ALA A 511 -15.63 -17.61 -2.65
C ALA A 511 -16.91 -18.43 -2.36
N GLY A 512 -17.99 -17.80 -1.87
CA GLY A 512 -19.29 -18.44 -1.64
C GLY A 512 -19.28 -19.59 -0.64
N LEU A 513 -18.35 -19.61 0.31
CA LEU A 513 -18.19 -20.67 1.30
C LEU A 513 -19.37 -20.64 2.29
N MET A 514 -19.90 -21.81 2.62
CA MET A 514 -20.99 -22.01 3.59
C MET A 514 -20.53 -22.85 4.77
N GLY A 515 -21.11 -22.60 5.95
CA GLY A 515 -20.79 -23.35 7.17
C GLY A 515 -19.40 -23.00 7.74
N VAL A 516 -18.85 -21.85 7.41
CA VAL A 516 -17.55 -21.34 7.85
C VAL A 516 -17.75 -20.38 9.02
N LEU A 517 -16.76 -20.35 9.92
CA LEU A 517 -16.67 -19.36 10.99
C LEU A 517 -15.76 -18.21 10.54
N TYR A 518 -16.33 -17.06 10.28
CA TYR A 518 -15.58 -15.84 9.98
C TYR A 518 -15.32 -15.04 11.25
N ILE A 519 -14.07 -14.61 11.44
CA ILE A 519 -13.67 -13.79 12.58
C ILE A 519 -13.01 -12.52 12.05
N LEU A 520 -13.61 -11.37 12.35
CA LEU A 520 -13.19 -10.06 11.86
C LEU A 520 -12.73 -9.16 13.02
N ASP A 521 -11.63 -8.45 12.81
CA ASP A 521 -11.08 -7.47 13.76
C ASP A 521 -11.42 -6.06 13.30
N GLU A 522 -12.36 -5.41 13.98
CA GLU A 522 -12.75 -4.02 13.78
C GLU A 522 -12.94 -3.62 12.31
N PRO A 523 -13.81 -4.28 11.55
CA PRO A 523 -13.94 -4.03 10.11
C PRO A 523 -14.53 -2.67 9.76
N SER A 524 -15.13 -1.94 10.71
CA SER A 524 -15.65 -0.57 10.53
C SER A 524 -14.57 0.52 10.57
N ILE A 525 -13.30 0.16 10.85
CA ILE A 525 -12.21 1.13 10.98
C ILE A 525 -12.05 2.01 9.73
N GLY A 526 -11.95 3.33 9.94
CA GLY A 526 -11.73 4.31 8.87
C GLY A 526 -12.91 4.44 7.91
N LEU A 527 -14.10 3.95 8.31
CA LEU A 527 -15.33 4.08 7.53
C LEU A 527 -16.15 5.30 7.97
N HIS A 528 -16.64 6.00 6.96
CA HIS A 528 -17.76 6.91 7.15
C HIS A 528 -19.04 6.12 7.42
N GLN A 529 -19.99 6.67 8.19
CA GLN A 529 -21.23 5.97 8.57
C GLN A 529 -22.02 5.42 7.36
N ARG A 530 -22.04 6.14 6.24
CA ARG A 530 -22.62 5.66 4.98
C ARG A 530 -22.01 4.35 4.50
N ASP A 531 -20.69 4.24 4.60
CA ASP A 531 -19.95 3.06 4.14
C ASP A 531 -20.07 1.91 5.16
N ASN A 532 -20.22 2.26 6.46
CA ASN A 532 -20.48 1.31 7.54
C ASN A 532 -21.84 0.61 7.39
N GLU A 533 -22.88 1.33 7.01
CA GLU A 533 -24.19 0.71 6.69
C GLU A 533 -24.10 -0.35 5.59
N ARG A 534 -23.25 -0.13 4.59
CA ARG A 534 -22.99 -1.12 3.52
C ARG A 534 -22.25 -2.34 4.05
N LEU A 535 -21.25 -2.10 4.89
CA LEU A 535 -20.49 -3.17 5.53
C LEU A 535 -21.42 -4.07 6.37
N ILE A 536 -22.28 -3.48 7.22
CA ILE A 536 -23.23 -4.22 8.04
C ILE A 536 -24.13 -5.13 7.17
N LYS A 537 -24.71 -4.59 6.09
CA LYS A 537 -25.49 -5.39 5.13
C LYS A 537 -24.71 -6.54 4.51
N THR A 538 -23.40 -6.31 4.30
CA THR A 538 -22.52 -7.34 3.75
C THR A 538 -22.27 -8.46 4.78
N LEU A 539 -22.08 -8.11 6.06
CA LEU A 539 -21.94 -9.08 7.17
C LEU A 539 -23.24 -9.86 7.40
N GLU A 540 -24.39 -9.20 7.35
CA GLU A 540 -25.71 -9.85 7.40
C GLU A 540 -25.89 -10.85 6.26
N ARG A 541 -25.52 -10.47 5.03
CA ARG A 541 -25.56 -11.37 3.87
C ARG A 541 -24.64 -12.58 4.05
N LEU A 542 -23.45 -12.38 4.62
CA LEU A 542 -22.50 -13.47 4.89
C LEU A 542 -23.09 -14.46 5.91
N ARG A 543 -23.78 -13.97 6.94
CA ARG A 543 -24.56 -14.76 7.90
C ARG A 543 -25.70 -15.52 7.20
N ASP A 544 -26.48 -14.82 6.38
CA ASP A 544 -27.72 -15.37 5.74
C ASP A 544 -27.42 -16.51 4.74
N ILE A 545 -26.17 -16.59 4.24
CA ILE A 545 -25.69 -17.73 3.43
C ILE A 545 -25.45 -18.98 4.30
N GLY A 546 -25.52 -18.90 5.63
CA GLY A 546 -25.31 -19.99 6.55
C GLY A 546 -23.92 -20.06 7.16
N ASN A 547 -23.33 -18.89 7.47
CA ASN A 547 -22.05 -18.77 8.15
C ASN A 547 -22.23 -18.18 9.55
N THR A 548 -21.32 -18.53 10.44
CA THR A 548 -21.18 -17.84 11.72
C THR A 548 -20.20 -16.70 11.56
N VAL A 549 -20.60 -15.48 11.92
CA VAL A 549 -19.77 -14.27 11.76
C VAL A 549 -19.50 -13.68 13.15
N ILE A 550 -18.25 -13.74 13.60
CA ILE A 550 -17.81 -13.12 14.86
C ILE A 550 -17.05 -11.84 14.49
N VAL A 551 -17.46 -10.72 15.08
CA VAL A 551 -16.86 -9.41 14.85
C VAL A 551 -16.41 -8.82 16.17
N VAL A 552 -15.14 -8.45 16.31
CA VAL A 552 -14.68 -7.62 17.39
C VAL A 552 -14.97 -6.18 17.00
N GLU A 553 -15.85 -5.47 17.71
CA GLU A 553 -16.33 -4.16 17.31
C GLU A 553 -16.68 -3.23 18.46
N HIS A 554 -16.61 -1.92 18.16
CA HIS A 554 -16.93 -0.82 19.05
C HIS A 554 -17.98 0.16 18.47
N ASP A 555 -18.38 -0.03 17.23
CA ASP A 555 -19.33 0.83 16.55
C ASP A 555 -20.77 0.57 17.02
N GLU A 556 -21.52 1.66 17.34
CA GLU A 556 -22.89 1.58 17.85
C GLU A 556 -23.83 0.86 16.87
N ASP A 557 -23.72 1.17 15.57
CA ASP A 557 -24.64 0.63 14.56
C ASP A 557 -24.40 -0.86 14.35
N THR A 558 -23.14 -1.30 14.33
CA THR A 558 -22.76 -2.72 14.23
C THR A 558 -23.21 -3.52 15.44
N ILE A 559 -23.03 -2.97 16.66
CA ILE A 559 -23.50 -3.63 17.89
C ILE A 559 -25.03 -3.78 17.89
N ARG A 560 -25.77 -2.76 17.42
CA ARG A 560 -27.24 -2.81 17.35
C ARG A 560 -27.77 -3.75 16.28
N ALA A 561 -27.03 -3.96 15.20
CA ALA A 561 -27.38 -4.87 14.11
C ALA A 561 -27.05 -6.35 14.41
N ALA A 562 -26.28 -6.61 15.47
CA ALA A 562 -25.88 -7.97 15.85
C ALA A 562 -27.07 -8.79 16.34
N ASP A 563 -27.07 -10.09 16.01
CA ASP A 563 -28.01 -11.06 16.59
C ASP A 563 -27.66 -11.40 18.04
N TYR A 564 -26.36 -11.41 18.35
CA TYR A 564 -25.83 -11.76 19.66
C TYR A 564 -24.60 -10.88 19.98
N VAL A 565 -24.48 -10.44 21.21
CA VAL A 565 -23.39 -9.58 21.68
C VAL A 565 -22.75 -10.18 22.92
N ILE A 566 -21.42 -10.15 22.99
CA ILE A 566 -20.63 -10.53 24.16
C ILE A 566 -19.86 -9.30 24.63
N ASP A 567 -20.19 -8.78 25.79
CA ASP A 567 -19.52 -7.64 26.40
C ASP A 567 -18.44 -8.10 27.38
N MET A 568 -17.18 -7.76 27.04
CA MET A 568 -15.99 -8.15 27.79
C MET A 568 -15.56 -7.03 28.76
N GLY A 569 -15.26 -7.38 30.00
CA GLY A 569 -14.86 -6.39 30.98
C GLY A 569 -14.55 -6.99 32.34
N PRO A 570 -14.94 -6.29 33.44
CA PRO A 570 -15.47 -4.89 33.49
C PRO A 570 -14.42 -3.81 33.26
N GLY A 571 -13.13 -4.15 33.31
CA GLY A 571 -12.00 -3.25 33.13
C GLY A 571 -11.06 -3.71 32.01
N ALA A 572 -9.82 -3.21 32.03
CA ALA A 572 -8.76 -3.56 31.10
C ALA A 572 -7.60 -4.30 31.80
N GLY A 573 -6.85 -5.11 31.06
CA GLY A 573 -5.70 -5.85 31.57
C GLY A 573 -6.07 -6.80 32.70
N VAL A 574 -5.41 -6.66 33.86
CA VAL A 574 -5.67 -7.51 35.04
C VAL A 574 -7.08 -7.37 35.63
N ASN A 575 -7.78 -6.29 35.35
CA ASN A 575 -9.17 -6.03 35.80
C ASN A 575 -10.18 -6.40 34.70
N GLY A 576 -9.76 -6.94 33.58
CA GLY A 576 -10.57 -7.41 32.46
C GLY A 576 -10.64 -8.95 32.44
N GLY A 577 -10.97 -9.48 31.26
CA GLY A 577 -10.93 -10.91 31.00
C GLY A 577 -12.17 -11.68 31.48
N HIS A 578 -13.26 -11.01 31.83
CA HIS A 578 -14.53 -11.63 32.16
C HIS A 578 -15.60 -11.29 31.11
N VAL A 579 -16.60 -12.16 31.01
CA VAL A 579 -17.83 -11.84 30.28
C VAL A 579 -18.77 -11.11 31.24
N VAL A 580 -19.03 -9.84 30.98
CA VAL A 580 -19.93 -8.99 31.82
C VAL A 580 -21.39 -9.29 31.46
N ALA A 581 -21.68 -9.39 30.19
CA ALA A 581 -23.01 -9.70 29.68
C ALA A 581 -22.90 -10.43 28.34
N ALA A 582 -23.84 -11.31 28.05
CA ALA A 582 -23.96 -12.01 26.78
C ALA A 582 -25.44 -12.21 26.46
N GLY A 583 -25.84 -11.91 25.23
CA GLY A 583 -27.24 -12.00 24.80
C GLY A 583 -27.52 -11.10 23.59
N THR A 584 -28.78 -10.77 23.39
CA THR A 584 -29.17 -9.80 22.35
C THR A 584 -28.68 -8.38 22.73
N PRO A 585 -28.60 -7.43 21.78
CA PRO A 585 -28.32 -6.03 22.10
C PRO A 585 -29.22 -5.45 23.21
N ALA A 586 -30.48 -5.90 23.30
CA ALA A 586 -31.41 -5.49 24.32
C ALA A 586 -31.00 -6.00 25.74
N ASP A 587 -30.46 -7.23 25.81
CA ASP A 587 -29.95 -7.79 27.07
C ASP A 587 -28.73 -7.03 27.57
N ILE A 588 -27.81 -6.64 26.67
CA ILE A 588 -26.66 -5.81 27.00
C ILE A 588 -27.09 -4.44 27.52
N MET A 589 -28.07 -3.81 26.87
CA MET A 589 -28.64 -2.51 27.33
C MET A 589 -29.34 -2.61 28.68
N ALA A 590 -29.90 -3.74 29.02
CA ALA A 590 -30.55 -4.00 30.30
C ALA A 590 -29.56 -4.28 31.44
N CYS A 591 -28.34 -4.72 31.15
CA CYS A 591 -27.33 -5.07 32.14
C CYS A 591 -26.72 -3.78 32.80
N PRO A 592 -26.89 -3.59 34.11
CA PRO A 592 -26.36 -2.37 34.78
C PRO A 592 -24.85 -2.34 34.87
N GLU A 593 -24.17 -3.50 34.80
CA GLU A 593 -22.72 -3.61 34.90
C GLU A 593 -22.03 -3.40 33.53
N SER A 594 -22.80 -3.47 32.44
CA SER A 594 -22.27 -3.26 31.08
C SER A 594 -22.00 -1.79 30.83
N MET A 595 -20.70 -1.48 30.62
CA MET A 595 -20.29 -0.14 30.19
C MET A 595 -20.82 0.18 28.79
N THR A 596 -20.74 -0.80 27.88
CA THR A 596 -21.29 -0.73 26.51
C THR A 596 -22.79 -0.45 26.57
N GLY A 597 -23.55 -1.18 27.41
CA GLY A 597 -24.99 -1.00 27.62
C GLY A 597 -25.33 0.40 28.18
N ALA A 598 -24.48 0.95 29.03
CA ALA A 598 -24.66 2.31 29.57
C ALA A 598 -24.53 3.39 28.47
N TYR A 599 -23.65 3.24 27.52
CA TYR A 599 -23.53 4.13 26.35
C TYR A 599 -24.67 3.93 25.35
N LEU A 600 -25.02 2.69 25.00
CA LEU A 600 -26.13 2.40 24.10
C LEU A 600 -27.49 2.91 24.59
N THR A 601 -27.72 2.91 25.91
CA THR A 601 -28.95 3.45 26.53
C THR A 601 -28.90 4.96 26.70
N GLY A 602 -27.71 5.59 26.59
CA GLY A 602 -27.51 7.01 26.86
C GLY A 602 -27.44 7.38 28.36
N LYS A 603 -27.35 6.40 29.28
CA LYS A 603 -27.04 6.66 30.71
C LYS A 603 -25.63 7.26 30.86
N ARG A 604 -24.72 6.90 29.98
CA ARG A 604 -23.44 7.57 29.78
C ARG A 604 -23.37 8.10 28.35
N MET A 605 -22.76 9.26 28.17
CA MET A 605 -22.62 9.87 26.86
C MET A 605 -21.44 10.82 26.81
N ILE A 606 -20.89 11.04 25.64
CA ILE A 606 -19.97 12.12 25.34
C ILE A 606 -20.83 13.36 25.08
N ARG A 607 -20.72 14.37 25.94
CA ARG A 607 -21.57 15.56 25.89
C ARG A 607 -21.24 16.46 24.70
N VAL A 608 -22.27 16.99 24.06
CA VAL A 608 -22.14 18.08 23.08
C VAL A 608 -21.81 19.38 23.83
N PRO A 609 -20.76 20.14 23.47
CA PRO A 609 -20.47 21.41 24.11
C PRO A 609 -21.62 22.40 23.95
N ASP A 610 -21.95 23.11 25.02
CA ASP A 610 -23.00 24.16 25.02
C ASP A 610 -22.61 25.33 24.10
N GLU A 611 -21.33 25.71 24.15
CA GLU A 611 -20.76 26.75 23.30
C GLU A 611 -19.51 26.23 22.58
N ARG A 612 -19.38 26.55 21.28
CA ARG A 612 -18.16 26.27 20.54
C ARG A 612 -17.12 27.33 20.83
N ARG A 613 -15.83 26.93 20.88
CA ARG A 613 -14.73 27.88 21.07
C ARG A 613 -14.71 28.91 19.95
N LYS A 614 -14.50 30.16 20.32
CA LYS A 614 -14.26 31.24 19.39
C LYS A 614 -12.84 31.08 18.81
N PRO A 615 -12.66 31.30 17.48
CA PRO A 615 -11.34 31.24 16.87
C PRO A 615 -10.34 32.14 17.59
N GLY A 616 -9.12 31.66 17.76
CA GLY A 616 -7.98 32.47 18.17
C GLY A 616 -7.61 33.54 17.15
N ARG A 617 -6.51 34.23 17.34
CA ARG A 617 -6.03 35.25 16.39
C ARG A 617 -5.37 34.53 15.18
N GLY A 618 -6.02 34.58 14.03
CA GLY A 618 -5.48 34.07 12.75
C GLY A 618 -5.91 32.66 12.41
N CYS A 619 -5.44 32.18 11.28
CA CYS A 619 -5.73 30.84 10.75
C CYS A 619 -4.59 30.37 9.85
N LEU A 620 -4.45 29.08 9.74
CA LEU A 620 -3.70 28.44 8.66
C LEU A 620 -4.64 28.33 7.44
N LYS A 621 -4.22 28.86 6.30
CA LYS A 621 -4.99 28.79 5.06
C LYS A 621 -4.14 28.18 3.97
N ILE A 622 -4.58 27.06 3.42
CA ILE A 622 -4.00 26.45 2.24
C ILE A 622 -4.89 26.72 1.03
N THR A 623 -4.30 27.11 -0.08
CA THR A 623 -5.01 27.43 -1.31
C THR A 623 -4.46 26.61 -2.47
N GLY A 624 -5.34 25.99 -3.23
CA GLY A 624 -4.98 25.32 -4.45
C GLY A 624 -4.31 23.97 -4.29
N ALA A 625 -4.66 23.21 -3.26
CA ALA A 625 -4.16 21.84 -3.04
C ALA A 625 -4.67 20.90 -4.15
N ARG A 626 -3.78 20.09 -4.74
CA ARG A 626 -4.03 19.22 -5.89
C ARG A 626 -3.37 17.85 -5.78
N ALA A 627 -3.04 17.42 -4.57
CA ALA A 627 -2.49 16.08 -4.34
C ALA A 627 -3.56 15.01 -4.65
N ASN A 628 -3.16 13.96 -5.34
CA ASN A 628 -4.00 12.82 -5.69
C ASN A 628 -5.34 13.26 -6.36
N ASN A 629 -6.48 12.98 -5.71
CA ASN A 629 -7.80 13.34 -6.22
C ASN A 629 -8.25 14.77 -5.89
N LEU A 630 -7.45 15.59 -5.20
CA LEU A 630 -7.85 16.96 -4.82
C LEU A 630 -8.04 17.89 -6.02
N LYS A 631 -9.19 18.56 -6.09
CA LYS A 631 -9.62 19.45 -7.17
C LYS A 631 -9.41 20.93 -6.82
N ASN A 632 -8.14 21.36 -6.67
CA ASN A 632 -7.78 22.74 -6.38
C ASN A 632 -8.41 23.26 -5.06
N VAL A 633 -8.28 22.46 -3.99
CA VAL A 633 -8.92 22.69 -2.71
C VAL A 633 -8.35 23.90 -1.98
N THR A 634 -9.24 24.70 -1.36
CA THR A 634 -8.89 25.72 -0.39
C THR A 634 -9.48 25.35 0.95
N ALA A 635 -8.63 25.25 1.97
CA ALA A 635 -9.05 24.93 3.36
C ALA A 635 -8.51 25.97 4.34
N LYS A 636 -9.31 26.26 5.37
CA LYS A 636 -8.99 27.20 6.45
C LYS A 636 -9.11 26.50 7.79
N ILE A 637 -8.04 26.54 8.58
CA ILE A 637 -7.98 25.96 9.92
C ILE A 637 -7.73 27.09 10.91
N GLU A 638 -8.67 27.31 11.82
CA GLU A 638 -8.63 28.40 12.80
C GLU A 638 -7.72 28.02 13.98
N PHE A 639 -6.83 28.93 14.40
CA PHE A 639 -5.94 28.64 15.53
C PHE A 639 -6.68 28.60 16.86
N GLY A 640 -6.22 27.73 17.77
CA GLY A 640 -6.79 27.56 19.10
C GLY A 640 -8.14 26.82 19.08
N THR A 641 -8.38 25.99 18.06
CA THR A 641 -9.61 25.19 17.94
C THR A 641 -9.30 23.71 17.73
N LEU A 642 -10.29 22.86 18.02
CA LEU A 642 -10.36 21.49 17.57
C LEU A 642 -11.07 21.47 16.22
N THR A 643 -10.31 21.28 15.15
CA THR A 643 -10.84 21.17 13.79
C THR A 643 -10.81 19.72 13.34
N VAL A 644 -11.94 19.20 12.88
CA VAL A 644 -12.03 17.84 12.34
C VAL A 644 -12.24 17.87 10.83
N VAL A 645 -11.40 17.10 10.09
CA VAL A 645 -11.58 16.84 8.66
C VAL A 645 -12.30 15.51 8.52
N THR A 646 -13.48 15.55 7.95
CA THR A 646 -14.37 14.40 7.79
C THR A 646 -14.82 14.23 6.34
N GLY A 647 -15.65 13.23 6.08
CA GLY A 647 -16.20 12.93 4.75
C GLY A 647 -16.07 11.46 4.39
N VAL A 648 -16.71 11.04 3.30
CA VAL A 648 -16.74 9.64 2.86
C VAL A 648 -15.33 9.06 2.60
N SER A 649 -15.23 7.74 2.60
CA SER A 649 -13.96 7.05 2.30
C SER A 649 -13.47 7.44 0.90
N GLY A 650 -12.14 7.68 0.75
CA GLY A 650 -11.56 8.12 -0.52
C GLY A 650 -11.85 9.55 -0.95
N SER A 651 -12.51 10.39 -0.13
CA SER A 651 -12.87 11.79 -0.48
C SER A 651 -11.67 12.76 -0.55
N GLY A 652 -10.47 12.33 -0.16
CA GLY A 652 -9.25 13.15 -0.23
C GLY A 652 -8.79 13.76 1.09
N LYS A 653 -9.32 13.32 2.24
CA LYS A 653 -8.93 13.78 3.59
C LYS A 653 -7.42 13.66 3.84
N SER A 654 -6.88 12.45 3.68
CA SER A 654 -5.44 12.19 3.89
C SER A 654 -4.59 12.94 2.86
N SER A 655 -5.06 13.06 1.60
CA SER A 655 -4.36 13.86 0.58
C SER A 655 -4.26 15.34 0.97
N LEU A 656 -5.29 15.90 1.61
CA LEU A 656 -5.27 17.28 2.09
C LEU A 656 -4.38 17.42 3.33
N VAL A 657 -4.57 16.56 4.34
CA VAL A 657 -3.92 16.71 5.65
C VAL A 657 -2.54 16.06 5.66
N THR A 658 -2.46 14.76 5.38
CA THR A 658 -1.25 13.95 5.54
C THR A 658 -0.23 14.16 4.39
N ASP A 659 -0.73 14.30 3.14
CA ASP A 659 0.16 14.44 1.99
C ASP A 659 0.48 15.91 1.64
N THR A 660 -0.33 16.88 2.13
CA THR A 660 -0.12 18.29 1.77
C THR A 660 0.17 19.16 2.98
N ILE A 661 -0.76 19.27 3.96
CA ILE A 661 -0.61 20.20 5.11
C ILE A 661 0.53 19.78 6.03
N ALA A 662 0.55 18.54 6.49
CA ALA A 662 1.53 18.03 7.45
C ALA A 662 2.98 18.14 6.94
N PRO A 663 3.32 17.67 5.73
CA PRO A 663 4.68 17.81 5.23
C PRO A 663 5.05 19.27 4.89
N ALA A 664 4.11 20.10 4.40
CA ALA A 664 4.39 21.52 4.14
C ALA A 664 4.77 22.26 5.43
N LEU A 665 4.00 22.06 6.52
CA LEU A 665 4.31 22.65 7.82
C LEU A 665 5.61 22.10 8.41
N THR A 666 5.82 20.78 8.32
CA THR A 666 7.03 20.13 8.83
C THR A 666 8.28 20.63 8.12
N ASN A 667 8.23 20.81 6.80
CA ASN A 667 9.33 21.35 6.02
C ASN A 667 9.63 22.80 6.39
N ALA A 668 8.59 23.64 6.51
CA ALA A 668 8.75 25.05 6.84
C ALA A 668 9.29 25.26 8.26
N ILE A 669 8.81 24.52 9.25
CA ILE A 669 9.13 24.76 10.68
C ILE A 669 10.35 23.96 11.13
N HIS A 670 10.46 22.69 10.70
CA HIS A 670 11.53 21.80 11.14
C HIS A 670 12.65 21.64 10.12
N ARG A 671 12.62 22.40 9.02
CA ARG A 671 13.62 22.35 7.91
C ARG A 671 13.80 20.91 7.39
N SER A 672 12.69 20.20 7.25
CA SER A 672 12.65 18.85 6.69
C SER A 672 12.52 18.93 5.17
N THR A 673 12.80 17.82 4.48
CA THR A 673 12.68 17.69 3.01
C THR A 673 11.68 16.60 2.64
N ARG A 674 10.53 16.54 3.34
CA ARG A 674 9.48 15.58 3.02
C ARG A 674 8.82 15.94 1.67
N PRO A 675 8.45 14.95 0.84
CA PRO A 675 7.61 15.21 -0.33
C PRO A 675 6.31 15.90 0.08
N VAL A 676 5.92 16.92 -0.66
CA VAL A 676 4.69 17.71 -0.40
C VAL A 676 3.79 17.62 -1.62
N GLY A 677 2.51 17.33 -1.41
CA GLY A 677 1.51 17.38 -2.48
C GLY A 677 1.40 18.78 -3.09
N PRO A 678 1.12 18.91 -4.39
CA PRO A 678 1.09 20.20 -5.08
C PRO A 678 0.04 21.15 -4.48
N TYR A 679 0.43 22.37 -4.16
CA TYR A 679 -0.44 23.47 -3.72
C TYR A 679 0.04 24.80 -4.28
N LYS A 680 -0.79 25.86 -4.21
CA LYS A 680 -0.41 27.20 -4.68
C LYS A 680 0.28 28.02 -3.60
N ILE A 681 -0.34 28.16 -2.45
CA ILE A 681 0.13 28.96 -1.32
C ILE A 681 -0.41 28.42 0.00
N ILE A 682 0.39 28.59 1.05
CA ILE A 682 -0.02 28.36 2.43
C ILE A 682 0.32 29.60 3.24
N GLU A 683 -0.66 30.13 4.00
CA GLU A 683 -0.59 31.37 4.76
C GLU A 683 -0.77 31.05 6.25
N GLY A 684 -0.13 31.81 7.15
CA GLY A 684 -0.30 31.66 8.61
C GLY A 684 0.73 30.75 9.28
N ILE A 685 1.75 30.26 8.57
CA ILE A 685 2.78 29.37 9.16
C ILE A 685 3.57 30.10 10.25
N GLU A 686 3.76 31.40 10.13
CA GLU A 686 4.49 32.24 11.09
C GLU A 686 3.87 32.30 12.48
N CYS A 687 2.61 31.91 12.63
CA CYS A 687 1.91 31.82 13.90
C CYS A 687 2.15 30.50 14.65
N ILE A 688 2.81 29.54 14.02
CA ILE A 688 3.06 28.19 14.54
C ILE A 688 4.53 28.05 14.91
N ASP A 689 4.82 27.63 16.14
CA ASP A 689 6.18 27.41 16.62
C ASP A 689 6.64 25.96 16.50
N LYS A 690 5.68 25.02 16.49
CA LYS A 690 5.96 23.58 16.42
C LYS A 690 4.82 22.83 15.76
N VAL A 691 5.14 21.84 14.93
CA VAL A 691 4.19 20.87 14.37
C VAL A 691 4.46 19.50 14.95
N ILE A 692 3.41 18.82 15.33
CA ILE A 692 3.44 17.45 15.84
C ILE A 692 2.47 16.62 15.01
N ASP A 693 3.05 15.74 14.20
CA ASP A 693 2.33 14.82 13.35
C ASP A 693 2.28 13.46 14.06
N ILE A 694 1.09 12.99 14.39
CA ILE A 694 0.82 11.76 15.15
C ILE A 694 0.03 10.79 14.25
N ASP A 695 0.76 9.93 13.60
CA ASP A 695 0.23 8.86 12.74
C ASP A 695 0.13 7.52 13.48
N GLN A 696 -0.47 6.52 12.84
CA GLN A 696 -0.61 5.16 13.37
C GLN A 696 0.64 4.29 13.19
N SER A 697 1.75 4.83 12.70
CA SER A 697 2.99 4.08 12.53
C SER A 697 3.55 3.59 13.87
N PRO A 698 4.20 2.40 13.92
CA PRO A 698 4.77 1.87 15.15
C PRO A 698 5.78 2.82 15.80
N ILE A 699 5.84 2.86 17.14
CA ILE A 699 6.83 3.65 17.91
C ILE A 699 8.27 3.15 17.77
N GLY A 700 8.48 2.03 17.10
CA GLY A 700 9.77 1.45 16.77
C GLY A 700 9.64 0.16 16.00
N ARG A 701 10.72 -0.24 15.32
CA ARG A 701 10.76 -1.42 14.43
C ARG A 701 11.37 -2.67 15.10
N THR A 702 11.83 -2.56 16.33
CA THR A 702 12.51 -3.64 17.04
C THR A 702 11.80 -3.96 18.36
N PRO A 703 11.91 -5.20 18.87
CA PRO A 703 11.38 -5.59 20.19
C PRO A 703 11.94 -4.79 21.38
N ARG A 704 13.04 -4.06 21.18
CA ARG A 704 13.64 -3.19 22.21
C ARG A 704 12.89 -1.87 22.39
N SER A 705 12.19 -1.42 21.36
CA SER A 705 11.33 -0.24 21.47
C SER A 705 10.07 -0.61 22.24
N ASN A 706 9.76 0.15 23.27
CA ASN A 706 8.59 -0.06 24.12
C ASN A 706 8.07 1.30 24.65
N PRO A 707 6.88 1.35 25.27
CA PRO A 707 6.31 2.60 25.80
C PRO A 707 7.26 3.34 26.74
N ALA A 708 7.93 2.64 27.67
CA ALA A 708 8.84 3.27 28.64
C ALA A 708 10.04 3.96 27.97
N THR A 709 10.64 3.30 26.95
CA THR A 709 11.76 3.90 26.23
C THR A 709 11.34 5.07 25.36
N TYR A 710 10.16 4.97 24.74
CA TYR A 710 9.68 5.99 23.80
C TYR A 710 9.36 7.32 24.48
N ILE A 711 8.72 7.30 25.67
CA ILE A 711 8.43 8.52 26.44
C ILE A 711 9.62 9.01 27.27
N GLY A 712 10.76 8.30 27.25
CA GLY A 712 11.95 8.61 28.03
C GLY A 712 11.82 8.30 29.52
N LEU A 713 10.85 7.49 29.91
CA LEU A 713 10.67 7.01 31.30
C LEU A 713 11.80 6.06 31.71
N TRP A 714 12.30 5.29 30.74
CA TRP A 714 13.33 4.28 31.00
C TRP A 714 14.65 4.87 31.53
N ASP A 715 14.98 6.09 31.12
CA ASP A 715 16.19 6.77 31.60
C ASP A 715 16.08 7.13 33.09
N ASP A 716 14.90 7.59 33.54
CA ASP A 716 14.66 7.90 34.94
C ASP A 716 14.66 6.63 35.79
N LEU A 717 14.08 5.53 35.31
CA LEU A 717 14.09 4.24 35.99
C LEU A 717 15.51 3.68 36.13
N ARG A 718 16.35 3.75 35.06
CA ARG A 718 17.74 3.33 35.13
C ARG A 718 18.54 4.15 36.13
N ALA A 719 18.32 5.46 36.19
CA ALA A 719 18.95 6.33 37.17
C ALA A 719 18.51 5.98 38.60
N LEU A 720 17.22 5.67 38.79
CA LEU A 720 16.69 5.23 40.09
C LEU A 720 17.36 3.94 40.57
N PHE A 721 17.43 2.89 39.73
CA PHE A 721 18.08 1.63 40.06
C PHE A 721 19.57 1.78 40.35
N ALA A 722 20.28 2.64 39.59
CA ALA A 722 21.67 2.97 39.85
C ALA A 722 21.88 3.71 41.20
N SER A 723 20.85 4.41 41.68
CA SER A 723 20.91 5.12 42.96
C SER A 723 20.73 4.23 44.20
N THR A 724 20.30 2.96 44.02
CA THR A 724 20.09 2.02 45.14
C THR A 724 21.39 1.73 45.89
N PRO A 725 21.32 1.45 47.23
CA PRO A 725 22.52 1.14 47.98
C PRO A 725 23.36 -0.02 47.42
N GLU A 726 22.65 -1.06 46.94
CA GLU A 726 23.28 -2.22 46.34
C GLU A 726 24.01 -1.91 45.03
N SER A 727 23.42 -1.12 44.15
CA SER A 727 24.06 -0.63 42.93
C SER A 727 25.29 0.20 43.21
N LYS A 728 25.23 1.07 44.20
CA LYS A 728 26.39 1.90 44.64
C LYS A 728 27.50 1.05 45.19
N ALA A 729 27.16 0.04 45.99
CA ALA A 729 28.16 -0.88 46.53
C ALA A 729 28.88 -1.69 45.46
N ARG A 730 28.18 -2.01 44.37
CA ARG A 730 28.74 -2.75 43.22
C ARG A 730 29.32 -1.84 42.13
N GLY A 731 29.27 -0.50 42.28
CA GLY A 731 29.76 0.45 41.29
C GLY A 731 28.93 0.48 39.97
N TYR A 732 27.64 0.12 40.04
CA TYR A 732 26.80 0.04 38.87
C TYR A 732 26.32 1.43 38.45
N SER A 733 26.62 1.80 37.22
CA SER A 733 26.11 3.03 36.56
C SER A 733 24.76 2.81 35.91
N PRO A 734 24.03 3.86 35.54
CA PRO A 734 22.75 3.71 34.79
C PRO A 734 22.85 2.88 33.50
N GLY A 735 24.03 2.82 32.89
CA GLY A 735 24.30 1.98 31.72
C GLY A 735 24.15 0.47 32.01
N ARG A 736 24.40 0.02 33.24
CA ARG A 736 24.24 -1.38 33.64
C ARG A 736 22.78 -1.86 33.50
N PHE A 737 21.83 -0.98 33.72
CA PHE A 737 20.39 -1.21 33.62
C PHE A 737 19.80 -0.94 32.24
N SER A 738 20.65 -0.84 31.22
CA SER A 738 20.23 -0.70 29.83
C SER A 738 20.28 -2.05 29.12
N PHE A 739 19.17 -2.46 28.53
CA PHE A 739 19.13 -3.65 27.67
C PHE A 739 19.71 -3.40 26.26
N ASN A 740 20.04 -2.15 25.92
CA ASN A 740 20.64 -1.77 24.63
C ASN A 740 22.18 -1.80 24.64
N VAL A 741 22.80 -1.72 25.83
CA VAL A 741 24.26 -1.63 26.01
C VAL A 741 24.78 -2.91 26.63
N SER A 742 25.96 -3.35 26.21
CA SER A 742 26.64 -4.53 26.81
C SER A 742 27.01 -4.25 28.27
N GLY A 743 27.13 -5.31 29.06
CA GLY A 743 27.54 -5.30 30.47
C GLY A 743 26.44 -5.67 31.44
N GLY A 744 25.16 -5.25 31.22
CA GLY A 744 24.05 -5.64 32.10
C GLY A 744 22.95 -6.44 31.41
N ARG A 745 22.93 -6.45 30.10
CA ARG A 745 21.95 -7.19 29.30
C ARG A 745 22.31 -8.67 29.16
N CYS A 746 21.32 -9.48 28.82
CA CYS A 746 21.58 -10.85 28.37
C CYS A 746 22.29 -10.82 27.00
N GLU A 747 23.48 -11.38 26.90
CA GLU A 747 24.23 -11.35 25.65
C GLU A 747 23.74 -12.41 24.64
N ALA A 748 23.01 -13.45 25.04
CA ALA A 748 22.43 -14.44 24.15
C ALA A 748 21.36 -13.80 23.24
N CYS A 749 20.40 -13.06 23.82
CA CYS A 749 19.39 -12.31 23.05
C CYS A 749 19.78 -10.85 22.83
N LYS A 750 20.94 -10.41 23.23
CA LYS A 750 21.43 -9.03 23.15
C LYS A 750 20.45 -7.99 23.71
N GLY A 751 19.64 -8.39 24.70
CA GLY A 751 18.66 -7.55 25.36
C GLY A 751 17.27 -7.52 24.71
N ASP A 752 17.00 -8.31 23.69
CA ASP A 752 15.67 -8.41 23.05
C ASP A 752 14.67 -9.18 23.92
N GLY A 753 15.16 -10.09 24.80
CA GLY A 753 14.31 -11.00 25.56
C GLY A 753 13.80 -12.18 24.75
N GLN A 754 13.87 -12.09 23.45
CA GLN A 754 13.39 -13.07 22.47
C GLN A 754 14.47 -13.34 21.43
N ILE A 755 14.40 -14.51 20.80
CA ILE A 755 15.24 -14.88 19.67
C ILE A 755 14.36 -14.94 18.45
N LYS A 756 14.73 -14.21 17.41
CA LYS A 756 14.05 -14.21 16.12
C LYS A 756 14.51 -15.45 15.34
N ILE A 757 13.58 -16.29 14.94
CA ILE A 757 13.79 -17.40 14.02
C ILE A 757 13.26 -16.97 12.65
N GLU A 758 14.18 -16.75 11.71
CA GLU A 758 13.82 -16.35 10.34
C GLU A 758 13.31 -17.57 9.56
N MET A 759 12.10 -17.46 9.06
CA MET A 759 11.43 -18.49 8.28
C MET A 759 11.31 -18.00 6.83
N HIS A 760 12.08 -18.56 5.90
CA HIS A 760 12.18 -18.07 4.51
C HIS A 760 10.86 -17.94 3.76
N PHE A 761 9.83 -18.74 4.09
CA PHE A 761 8.52 -18.77 3.41
C PHE A 761 7.34 -18.47 4.33
N LEU A 762 7.58 -18.29 5.63
CA LEU A 762 6.57 -18.03 6.65
C LEU A 762 6.93 -16.76 7.43
N PRO A 763 5.99 -16.15 8.16
CA PRO A 763 6.31 -15.06 9.06
C PRO A 763 7.36 -15.49 10.10
N ASP A 764 8.27 -14.56 10.43
CA ASP A 764 9.30 -14.80 11.45
C ASP A 764 8.67 -15.13 12.81
N ILE A 765 9.21 -16.12 13.50
CA ILE A 765 8.77 -16.53 14.84
C ILE A 765 9.70 -15.92 15.87
N TYR A 766 9.13 -15.40 16.95
CA TYR A 766 9.85 -14.87 18.10
C TYR A 766 9.64 -15.80 19.32
N VAL A 767 10.74 -16.44 19.76
CA VAL A 767 10.72 -17.37 20.89
C VAL A 767 11.40 -16.72 22.11
N PRO A 768 10.86 -16.84 23.31
CA PRO A 768 11.53 -16.35 24.52
C PRO A 768 12.96 -16.88 24.64
N CYS A 769 13.92 -16.04 25.01
CA CYS A 769 15.31 -16.43 25.16
C CYS A 769 15.47 -17.43 26.35
N GLU A 770 15.92 -18.61 26.08
CA GLU A 770 16.11 -19.67 27.08
C GLU A 770 17.10 -19.27 28.20
N VAL A 771 18.14 -18.47 27.88
CA VAL A 771 19.17 -18.05 28.84
C VAL A 771 18.63 -17.07 29.89
N CYS A 772 17.81 -16.09 29.47
CA CYS A 772 17.28 -15.11 30.41
C CYS A 772 15.79 -15.33 30.73
N GLY A 773 15.12 -16.30 30.13
CA GLY A 773 13.68 -16.54 30.32
C GLY A 773 12.82 -15.32 29.98
N GLY A 774 13.17 -14.57 28.92
CA GLY A 774 12.47 -13.34 28.54
C GLY A 774 12.89 -12.08 29.30
N LYS A 775 13.65 -12.17 30.38
CA LYS A 775 13.98 -11.08 31.33
C LYS A 775 14.91 -9.99 30.78
N ARG A 776 15.53 -10.16 29.61
CA ARG A 776 16.40 -9.20 28.90
C ARG A 776 17.77 -8.92 29.55
N TYR A 777 17.98 -9.23 30.84
CA TYR A 777 19.16 -8.93 31.62
C TYR A 777 19.91 -10.17 32.06
N ASN A 778 21.19 -9.99 32.43
CA ASN A 778 21.97 -11.02 33.05
C ASN A 778 21.58 -11.17 34.54
N ARG A 779 22.00 -12.30 35.17
CA ARG A 779 21.65 -12.65 36.55
C ARG A 779 22.10 -11.59 37.54
N GLU A 780 23.30 -11.06 37.41
CA GLU A 780 23.89 -10.11 38.37
C GLU A 780 23.12 -8.77 38.38
N THR A 781 22.63 -8.33 37.21
CA THR A 781 21.80 -7.10 37.13
C THR A 781 20.42 -7.32 37.76
N LEU A 782 19.86 -8.54 37.68
CA LEU A 782 18.58 -8.89 38.26
C LEU A 782 18.64 -9.09 39.80
N GLU A 783 19.82 -9.22 40.39
CA GLU A 783 19.95 -9.22 41.84
C GLU A 783 19.65 -7.88 42.49
N VAL A 784 19.82 -6.77 41.73
CA VAL A 784 19.50 -5.42 42.24
C VAL A 784 18.00 -5.20 42.23
N THR A 785 17.46 -4.87 43.39
CA THR A 785 16.01 -4.60 43.54
C THR A 785 15.74 -3.20 44.07
N TYR A 786 14.58 -2.67 43.65
CA TYR A 786 13.97 -1.49 44.23
C TYR A 786 12.62 -1.86 44.82
N ARG A 787 12.45 -1.73 46.13
CA ARG A 787 11.23 -2.17 46.89
C ARG A 787 10.85 -3.63 46.53
N GLY A 788 11.82 -4.53 46.43
CA GLY A 788 11.59 -5.95 46.16
C GLY A 788 11.27 -6.29 44.68
N LYS A 789 11.35 -5.34 43.73
CA LYS A 789 11.18 -5.56 42.31
C LYS A 789 12.46 -5.35 41.54
N THR A 790 12.77 -6.25 40.61
CA THR A 790 13.89 -6.12 39.67
C THR A 790 13.58 -5.13 38.55
N ILE A 791 14.61 -4.73 37.83
CA ILE A 791 14.42 -3.86 36.63
C ILE A 791 13.58 -4.57 35.54
N SER A 792 13.61 -5.88 35.46
CA SER A 792 12.78 -6.68 34.55
C SER A 792 11.32 -6.70 35.01
N ASP A 793 11.07 -6.92 36.30
CA ASP A 793 9.70 -6.90 36.84
C ASP A 793 9.00 -5.54 36.61
N VAL A 794 9.77 -4.46 36.57
CA VAL A 794 9.24 -3.12 36.24
C VAL A 794 8.81 -3.01 34.77
N LEU A 795 9.50 -3.71 33.85
CA LEU A 795 9.06 -3.76 32.45
C LEU A 795 7.74 -4.51 32.29
N ASP A 796 7.52 -5.52 33.10
CA ASP A 796 6.31 -6.35 33.05
C ASP A 796 5.11 -5.66 33.72
N MET A 797 5.35 -4.61 34.54
CA MET A 797 4.24 -3.84 35.15
C MET A 797 3.42 -3.14 34.10
N SER A 798 2.10 -3.17 34.27
CA SER A 798 1.18 -2.25 33.57
C SER A 798 1.43 -0.79 34.01
N VAL A 799 1.02 0.15 33.18
CA VAL A 799 1.11 1.59 33.51
C VAL A 799 0.37 1.90 34.83
N THR A 800 -0.78 1.29 35.08
CA THR A 800 -1.56 1.44 36.30
C THR A 800 -0.78 0.93 37.53
N GLU A 801 -0.23 -0.25 37.49
CA GLU A 801 0.60 -0.82 38.58
C GLU A 801 1.87 0.02 38.81
N ALA A 802 2.53 0.43 37.76
CA ALA A 802 3.73 1.27 37.83
C ALA A 802 3.39 2.65 38.44
N LEU A 803 2.23 3.22 38.10
CA LEU A 803 1.79 4.50 38.66
C LEU A 803 1.54 4.41 40.18
N ALA A 804 0.96 3.30 40.64
CA ALA A 804 0.79 3.03 42.08
C ALA A 804 2.16 2.79 42.76
N PHE A 805 3.07 2.00 42.13
CA PHE A 805 4.37 1.63 42.69
C PHE A 805 5.33 2.83 42.80
N PHE A 806 5.38 3.68 41.77
CA PHE A 806 6.26 4.86 41.71
C PHE A 806 5.59 6.19 42.08
N GLY A 807 4.38 6.16 42.67
CA GLY A 807 3.57 7.34 42.98
C GLY A 807 4.28 8.44 43.81
N ASN A 808 5.31 8.08 44.59
CA ASN A 808 6.10 9.01 45.39
C ASN A 808 7.30 9.64 44.64
N ILE A 809 7.54 9.32 43.37
CA ILE A 809 8.64 9.86 42.59
C ILE A 809 8.05 10.80 41.51
N PRO A 810 8.10 12.13 41.70
CA PRO A 810 7.36 13.09 40.87
C PRO A 810 7.68 13.02 39.37
N GLN A 811 8.95 12.79 38.99
CA GLN A 811 9.39 12.73 37.58
C GLN A 811 8.82 11.49 36.88
N ILE A 812 8.89 10.32 37.51
CA ILE A 812 8.37 9.06 37.02
C ILE A 812 6.83 9.11 37.00
N LYS A 813 6.20 9.56 38.10
CA LYS A 813 4.75 9.69 38.22
C LYS A 813 4.16 10.53 37.07
N ARG A 814 4.76 11.69 36.77
CA ARG A 814 4.25 12.59 35.74
C ARG A 814 4.23 11.90 34.34
N LYS A 815 5.26 11.14 33.97
CA LYS A 815 5.31 10.41 32.71
C LYS A 815 4.31 9.25 32.67
N LEU A 816 4.19 8.51 33.76
CA LEU A 816 3.20 7.43 33.88
C LEU A 816 1.76 7.98 33.84
N GLN A 817 1.50 9.14 34.47
CA GLN A 817 0.19 9.77 34.44
C GLN A 817 -0.22 10.16 33.03
N THR A 818 0.69 10.64 32.19
CA THR A 818 0.34 10.94 30.77
C THR A 818 -0.03 9.70 29.97
N LEU A 819 0.61 8.53 30.21
CA LEU A 819 0.19 7.27 29.61
C LEU A 819 -1.18 6.81 30.12
N TYR A 820 -1.43 6.99 31.41
CA TYR A 820 -2.72 6.64 32.01
C TYR A 820 -3.84 7.53 31.45
N ASP A 821 -3.61 8.86 31.37
CA ASP A 821 -4.59 9.84 30.87
C ASP A 821 -5.04 9.60 29.44
N VAL A 822 -4.17 9.02 28.59
CA VAL A 822 -4.53 8.64 27.21
C VAL A 822 -5.16 7.24 27.11
N GLY A 823 -5.57 6.64 28.25
CA GLY A 823 -6.24 5.33 28.26
C GLY A 823 -5.32 4.12 28.06
N LEU A 824 -4.01 4.25 28.31
CA LEU A 824 -3.04 3.15 28.21
C LEU A 824 -2.68 2.52 29.56
N GLY A 825 -3.57 2.62 30.55
CA GLY A 825 -3.34 2.07 31.89
C GLY A 825 -3.04 0.57 31.94
N TYR A 826 -3.57 -0.20 31.01
CA TYR A 826 -3.42 -1.64 30.92
C TYR A 826 -2.14 -2.11 30.22
N VAL A 827 -1.51 -1.26 29.41
CA VAL A 827 -0.32 -1.59 28.61
C VAL A 827 0.88 -1.79 29.53
N SER A 828 1.68 -2.85 29.31
CA SER A 828 2.91 -3.07 30.05
C SER A 828 4.02 -2.12 29.59
N LEU A 829 4.84 -1.63 30.52
CA LEU A 829 5.92 -0.68 30.24
C LEU A 829 6.94 -1.21 29.22
N GLY A 830 7.21 -2.51 29.27
CA GLY A 830 8.14 -3.23 28.40
C GLY A 830 7.52 -3.86 27.16
N GLN A 831 6.21 -3.66 26.92
CA GLN A 831 5.54 -4.25 25.76
C GLN A 831 6.25 -3.84 24.46
N PRO A 832 6.66 -4.82 23.60
CA PRO A 832 7.35 -4.51 22.36
C PRO A 832 6.53 -3.61 21.44
N ALA A 833 7.17 -2.65 20.79
CA ALA A 833 6.48 -1.75 19.85
C ALA A 833 5.77 -2.49 18.70
N THR A 834 6.26 -3.67 18.35
CA THR A 834 5.70 -4.51 17.27
C THR A 834 4.39 -5.21 17.65
N THR A 835 4.08 -5.30 18.95
CA THR A 835 2.83 -5.91 19.46
C THR A 835 1.75 -4.89 19.79
N LEU A 836 2.09 -3.59 19.75
CA LEU A 836 1.10 -2.52 19.95
C LEU A 836 0.21 -2.39 18.71
N SER A 837 -1.08 -2.17 18.92
CA SER A 837 -1.99 -1.75 17.85
C SER A 837 -1.63 -0.34 17.33
N GLY A 838 -2.11 0.02 16.14
CA GLY A 838 -1.90 1.35 15.57
C GLY A 838 -2.38 2.46 16.48
N GLY A 839 -3.57 2.30 17.08
CA GLY A 839 -4.15 3.25 18.03
C GLY A 839 -3.36 3.34 19.34
N GLU A 840 -2.85 2.23 19.89
CA GLU A 840 -1.98 2.24 21.07
C GLU A 840 -0.66 2.98 20.80
N ALA A 841 -0.02 2.70 19.66
CA ALA A 841 1.20 3.38 19.24
C ALA A 841 0.99 4.89 19.11
N GLN A 842 -0.13 5.32 18.54
CA GLN A 842 -0.52 6.71 18.40
C GLN A 842 -0.72 7.39 19.75
N ARG A 843 -1.42 6.72 20.69
CA ARG A 843 -1.62 7.23 22.05
C ARG A 843 -0.31 7.33 22.85
N VAL A 844 0.64 6.40 22.67
CA VAL A 844 1.99 6.52 23.25
C VAL A 844 2.72 7.76 22.71
N LYS A 845 2.59 8.05 21.39
CA LYS A 845 3.15 9.26 20.78
C LYS A 845 2.52 10.53 21.38
N LEU A 846 1.20 10.52 21.53
CA LEU A 846 0.46 11.63 22.15
C LEU A 846 0.90 11.84 23.62
N ALA A 847 1.04 10.77 24.41
CA ALA A 847 1.50 10.84 25.80
C ALA A 847 2.88 11.50 25.94
N LYS A 848 3.80 11.20 25.00
CA LYS A 848 5.14 11.85 24.97
C LYS A 848 5.06 13.35 24.78
N GLU A 849 4.16 13.84 23.94
CA GLU A 849 4.04 15.28 23.69
C GLU A 849 3.30 16.01 24.81
N LEU A 850 2.32 15.37 25.45
CA LEU A 850 1.64 15.91 26.64
C LEU A 850 2.58 16.16 27.83
N HIS A 851 3.62 15.34 27.95
CA HIS A 851 4.63 15.49 29.00
C HIS A 851 5.48 16.75 28.82
N ARG A 852 5.64 17.26 27.62
CA ARG A 852 6.49 18.42 27.31
C ARG A 852 5.82 19.73 27.68
N ARG A 853 6.63 20.76 27.91
CA ARG A 853 6.12 22.11 28.16
C ARG A 853 5.39 22.62 26.92
N GLN A 854 4.15 23.02 27.07
CA GLN A 854 3.32 23.55 25.99
C GLN A 854 3.58 25.06 25.83
N THR A 855 3.62 25.53 24.60
CA THR A 855 3.84 26.91 24.22
C THR A 855 2.54 27.66 23.89
N GLY A 856 1.44 26.94 23.68
CA GLY A 856 0.15 27.50 23.24
C GLY A 856 0.12 27.89 21.75
N LYS A 857 1.16 27.51 20.95
CA LYS A 857 1.25 27.76 19.51
C LYS A 857 1.62 26.49 18.74
N THR A 858 1.47 25.33 19.39
CA THR A 858 1.79 24.05 18.74
C THR A 858 0.60 23.59 17.89
N PHE A 859 0.89 23.13 16.68
CA PHE A 859 -0.08 22.58 15.75
C PHE A 859 0.01 21.05 15.78
N TYR A 860 -1.03 20.39 16.28
CA TYR A 860 -1.15 18.94 16.36
C TYR A 860 -1.95 18.42 15.17
N ILE A 861 -1.46 17.37 14.53
CA ILE A 861 -2.15 16.65 13.47
C ILE A 861 -2.31 15.20 13.91
N LEU A 862 -3.55 14.69 13.91
CA LEU A 862 -3.86 13.32 14.29
C LEU A 862 -4.66 12.66 13.16
N ASP A 863 -4.30 11.44 12.84
CA ASP A 863 -4.97 10.64 11.80
C ASP A 863 -5.73 9.49 12.46
N GLU A 864 -7.07 9.56 12.44
CA GLU A 864 -8.02 8.58 13.00
C GLU A 864 -7.65 8.10 14.41
N PRO A 865 -7.53 9.01 15.41
CA PRO A 865 -7.05 8.66 16.75
C PRO A 865 -8.01 7.79 17.57
N THR A 866 -9.26 7.61 17.14
CA THR A 866 -10.26 6.77 17.83
C THR A 866 -10.29 5.33 17.33
N THR A 867 -9.39 4.96 16.43
CA THR A 867 -9.29 3.60 15.91
C THR A 867 -9.12 2.57 17.03
N GLY A 868 -10.01 1.57 17.07
CA GLY A 868 -9.98 0.49 18.07
C GLY A 868 -10.35 0.92 19.49
N LEU A 869 -11.03 2.03 19.66
CA LEU A 869 -11.44 2.55 20.97
C LEU A 869 -12.91 2.29 21.28
N HIS A 870 -13.15 1.79 22.48
CA HIS A 870 -14.48 1.79 23.06
C HIS A 870 -14.94 3.21 23.40
N PHE A 871 -16.24 3.47 23.49
CA PHE A 871 -16.84 4.79 23.78
C PHE A 871 -16.19 5.50 25.00
N GLU A 872 -15.91 4.77 26.07
CA GLU A 872 -15.26 5.33 27.28
C GLU A 872 -13.81 5.75 27.00
N ASP A 873 -13.07 4.98 26.17
CA ASP A 873 -11.70 5.32 25.78
C ASP A 873 -11.70 6.55 24.86
N VAL A 874 -12.70 6.68 23.97
CA VAL A 874 -12.92 7.86 23.13
C VAL A 874 -13.17 9.09 23.99
N ARG A 875 -14.02 8.97 25.04
CA ARG A 875 -14.27 10.06 25.99
C ARG A 875 -12.98 10.55 26.66
N GLN A 876 -12.15 9.62 27.14
CA GLN A 876 -10.86 9.95 27.77
C GLN A 876 -9.92 10.64 26.81
N LEU A 877 -9.83 10.14 25.56
CA LEU A 877 -9.03 10.78 24.52
C LEU A 877 -9.50 12.19 24.21
N LEU A 878 -10.82 12.39 24.11
CA LEU A 878 -11.40 13.72 23.87
C LEU A 878 -11.08 14.69 25.01
N ASP A 879 -11.15 14.26 26.28
CA ASP A 879 -10.74 15.07 27.41
C ASP A 879 -9.28 15.55 27.30
N VAL A 880 -8.41 14.71 26.78
CA VAL A 880 -7.01 15.06 26.53
C VAL A 880 -6.88 16.07 25.38
N LEU A 881 -7.57 15.85 24.25
CA LEU A 881 -7.54 16.76 23.10
C LEU A 881 -8.11 18.13 23.47
N GLN A 882 -9.20 18.17 24.24
CA GLN A 882 -9.80 19.41 24.76
C GLN A 882 -8.82 20.20 25.64
N ARG A 883 -8.11 19.52 26.58
CA ARG A 883 -7.05 20.15 27.38
C ARG A 883 -5.91 20.75 26.54
N LEU A 884 -5.53 20.10 25.42
CA LEU A 884 -4.52 20.66 24.51
C LEU A 884 -5.00 21.96 23.86
N VAL A 885 -6.26 21.98 23.40
CA VAL A 885 -6.88 23.18 22.81
C VAL A 885 -7.05 24.28 23.82
N ASP A 886 -7.50 23.98 25.07
CA ASP A 886 -7.65 24.95 26.18
C ASP A 886 -6.32 25.59 26.57
N ALA A 887 -5.20 24.88 26.36
CA ALA A 887 -3.86 25.42 26.51
C ALA A 887 -3.41 26.36 25.36
N GLY A 888 -4.30 26.67 24.40
CA GLY A 888 -4.07 27.58 23.28
C GLY A 888 -3.53 26.92 22.01
N ASN A 889 -3.30 25.60 22.00
CA ASN A 889 -2.81 24.88 20.84
C ASN A 889 -3.91 24.65 19.81
N THR A 890 -3.52 24.37 18.57
CA THR A 890 -4.44 24.00 17.48
C THR A 890 -4.37 22.50 17.25
N VAL A 891 -5.52 21.85 17.18
CA VAL A 891 -5.61 20.42 16.96
C VAL A 891 -6.42 20.17 15.69
N LEU A 892 -5.79 19.54 14.71
CA LEU A 892 -6.39 19.08 13.45
C LEU A 892 -6.48 17.56 13.47
N VAL A 893 -7.68 17.03 13.30
CA VAL A 893 -7.94 15.59 13.35
C VAL A 893 -8.62 15.13 12.07
N ILE A 894 -8.15 14.04 11.47
CA ILE A 894 -8.94 13.31 10.48
C ILE A 894 -9.79 12.30 11.23
N GLU A 895 -11.12 12.35 11.07
CA GLU A 895 -11.99 11.44 11.82
C GLU A 895 -13.31 11.13 11.10
N HIS A 896 -13.82 9.93 11.44
CA HIS A 896 -15.13 9.43 11.01
C HIS A 896 -16.07 9.20 12.19
N ASN A 897 -15.55 9.10 13.40
CA ASN A 897 -16.32 8.87 14.61
C ASN A 897 -17.20 10.09 14.92
N LEU A 898 -18.54 9.87 14.93
CA LEU A 898 -19.50 10.94 15.15
C LEU A 898 -19.40 11.57 16.54
N ASP A 899 -18.92 10.83 17.55
CA ASP A 899 -18.69 11.37 18.89
C ASP A 899 -17.55 12.41 18.92
N VAL A 900 -16.52 12.24 18.09
CA VAL A 900 -15.46 13.23 17.90
C VAL A 900 -15.96 14.41 17.08
N ILE A 901 -16.70 14.12 16.00
CA ILE A 901 -17.24 15.12 15.09
C ILE A 901 -18.19 16.07 15.81
N LYS A 902 -19.09 15.53 16.67
CA LYS A 902 -20.08 16.35 17.40
C LYS A 902 -19.45 17.30 18.44
N VAL A 903 -18.26 16.99 18.96
CA VAL A 903 -17.58 17.83 19.99
C VAL A 903 -16.55 18.78 19.38
N ALA A 904 -16.28 18.70 18.08
CA ALA A 904 -15.36 19.59 17.39
C ALA A 904 -15.82 21.05 17.39
N ASP A 905 -14.90 22.00 17.40
CA ASP A 905 -15.21 23.42 17.24
C ASP A 905 -15.53 23.76 15.77
N ARG A 906 -14.79 23.12 14.85
CA ARG A 906 -14.93 23.30 13.40
C ARG A 906 -14.83 21.97 12.66
N LEU A 907 -15.54 21.88 11.55
CA LEU A 907 -15.50 20.76 10.62
C LEU A 907 -15.08 21.22 9.23
N ILE A 908 -14.38 20.36 8.52
CA ILE A 908 -14.12 20.45 7.07
C ILE A 908 -14.60 19.14 6.49
N ASP A 909 -15.75 19.16 5.80
CA ASP A 909 -16.33 17.96 5.20
C ASP A 909 -15.90 17.83 3.75
N MET A 910 -15.22 16.73 3.45
CA MET A 910 -14.66 16.42 2.13
C MET A 910 -15.57 15.48 1.36
N GLY A 911 -15.70 15.72 0.06
CA GLY A 911 -16.58 14.88 -0.76
C GLY A 911 -16.80 15.42 -2.17
N PRO A 912 -18.04 15.24 -2.71
CA PRO A 912 -19.18 14.51 -2.12
C PRO A 912 -19.00 12.99 -2.11
N GLU A 913 -18.22 12.43 -3.07
CA GLU A 913 -17.96 10.99 -3.20
C GLU A 913 -16.50 10.67 -2.97
N GLY A 914 -16.11 9.37 -3.11
CA GLY A 914 -14.73 8.92 -3.11
C GLY A 914 -14.06 9.02 -4.50
N GLY A 915 -12.73 8.91 -4.55
CA GLY A 915 -11.95 8.87 -5.79
C GLY A 915 -12.17 10.10 -6.69
N ASN A 916 -12.41 9.88 -7.97
CA ASN A 916 -12.62 10.94 -8.97
C ASN A 916 -13.88 11.78 -8.70
N GLY A 917 -14.88 11.22 -8.02
CA GLY A 917 -16.10 11.94 -7.62
C GLY A 917 -15.91 12.84 -6.40
N GLY A 918 -14.78 12.71 -5.68
CA GLY A 918 -14.43 13.48 -4.49
C GLY A 918 -13.48 14.63 -4.75
N GLY A 919 -12.66 14.91 -3.75
CA GLY A 919 -11.56 15.86 -3.83
C GLY A 919 -11.97 17.32 -3.72
N THR A 920 -13.13 17.63 -3.17
CA THR A 920 -13.61 19.00 -2.89
C THR A 920 -14.06 19.16 -1.45
N VAL A 921 -14.08 20.39 -0.95
CA VAL A 921 -14.73 20.72 0.32
C VAL A 921 -16.22 20.93 0.06
N VAL A 922 -17.06 20.09 0.64
CA VAL A 922 -18.52 20.18 0.53
C VAL A 922 -19.05 21.33 1.39
N VAL A 923 -18.60 21.36 2.65
CA VAL A 923 -18.96 22.40 3.60
C VAL A 923 -17.87 22.52 4.66
N SER A 924 -17.66 23.73 5.17
CA SER A 924 -16.78 24.00 6.32
C SER A 924 -17.47 24.95 7.29
N GLY A 925 -17.52 24.59 8.57
CA GLY A 925 -18.22 25.37 9.59
C GLY A 925 -18.26 24.67 10.93
N THR A 926 -19.21 25.06 11.81
CA THR A 926 -19.47 24.33 13.05
C THR A 926 -20.21 23.02 12.76
N PRO A 927 -20.20 22.04 13.67
CA PRO A 927 -20.98 20.81 13.51
C PRO A 927 -22.46 21.05 13.17
N GLU A 928 -23.08 22.06 13.74
CA GLU A 928 -24.45 22.46 13.47
C GLU A 928 -24.64 22.93 12.02
N GLN A 929 -23.71 23.76 11.52
CA GLN A 929 -23.76 24.25 10.12
C GLN A 929 -23.56 23.12 9.12
N VAL A 930 -22.71 22.13 9.45
CA VAL A 930 -22.53 20.94 8.61
C VAL A 930 -23.76 20.04 8.64
N ALA A 931 -24.39 19.90 9.82
CA ALA A 931 -25.65 19.15 9.98
C ALA A 931 -26.80 19.72 9.15
N ASP A 932 -26.84 21.05 8.96
CA ASP A 932 -27.85 21.74 8.14
C ASP A 932 -27.56 21.70 6.62
N CYS A 933 -26.40 21.18 6.19
CA CYS A 933 -26.02 21.10 4.80
C CYS A 933 -26.60 19.85 4.10
N PRO A 934 -27.55 19.98 3.14
CA PRO A 934 -28.19 18.82 2.51
C PRO A 934 -27.24 17.96 1.66
N GLN A 935 -26.13 18.55 1.20
CA GLN A 935 -25.15 17.89 0.35
C GLN A 935 -24.13 17.09 1.15
N SER A 936 -24.04 17.33 2.48
CA SER A 936 -23.10 16.64 3.36
C SER A 936 -23.66 15.28 3.80
N TYR A 937 -22.95 14.21 3.47
CA TYR A 937 -23.27 12.91 4.03
C TYR A 937 -23.01 12.87 5.53
N THR A 938 -21.91 13.46 5.99
CA THR A 938 -21.62 13.62 7.43
C THR A 938 -22.75 14.35 8.12
N GLY A 939 -23.27 15.44 7.53
CA GLY A 939 -24.39 16.22 8.06
C GLY A 939 -25.66 15.39 8.25
N LYS A 940 -25.98 14.49 7.31
CA LYS A 940 -27.17 13.62 7.40
C LYS A 940 -27.17 12.72 8.64
N PHE A 941 -26.00 12.17 9.01
CA PHE A 941 -25.85 11.33 10.19
C PHE A 941 -25.67 12.15 11.48
N LEU A 942 -25.01 13.29 11.37
CA LEU A 942 -24.75 14.18 12.52
C LEU A 942 -26.01 14.86 13.04
N ALA A 943 -26.93 15.31 12.16
CA ALA A 943 -28.14 16.04 12.55
C ALA A 943 -29.04 15.27 13.54
N PRO A 944 -29.42 14.00 13.30
CA PRO A 944 -30.22 13.23 14.24
C PRO A 944 -29.46 12.95 15.55
N LEU A 945 -28.14 12.73 15.48
CA LEU A 945 -27.30 12.50 16.66
C LEU A 945 -27.27 13.75 17.58
N LEU A 946 -27.00 14.92 17.02
CA LEU A 946 -26.95 16.19 17.78
C LEU A 946 -28.30 16.48 18.47
N ARG A 947 -29.43 16.21 17.79
CA ARG A 947 -30.77 16.37 18.36
C ARG A 947 -30.97 15.40 19.51
N ARG A 948 -30.77 14.09 19.27
CA ARG A 948 -30.90 13.05 20.27
C ARG A 948 -30.05 13.34 21.52
N ASP A 949 -28.80 13.69 21.30
CA ASP A 949 -27.85 13.86 22.39
C ASP A 949 -28.11 15.14 23.22
N ARG A 950 -28.55 16.23 22.58
CA ARG A 950 -29.00 17.45 23.33
C ARG A 950 -30.25 17.22 24.15
N GLU A 951 -31.24 16.46 23.63
CA GLU A 951 -32.42 16.08 24.38
C GLU A 951 -32.08 15.23 25.60
N ARG A 952 -31.20 14.25 25.43
CA ARG A 952 -30.69 13.39 26.52
C ARG A 952 -29.87 14.17 27.55
N GLN A 953 -29.02 15.09 27.11
CA GLN A 953 -28.25 15.96 28.01
C GLN A 953 -29.16 16.80 28.87
N ALA A 954 -30.17 17.43 28.27
CA ALA A 954 -31.17 18.20 29.02
C ALA A 954 -31.95 17.35 30.06
N GLN A 955 -32.24 16.09 29.72
CA GLN A 955 -32.88 15.15 30.64
C GLN A 955 -31.97 14.76 31.82
N LEU A 956 -30.67 14.51 31.56
CA LEU A 956 -29.69 14.18 32.59
C LEU A 956 -29.39 15.37 33.50
N ASP A 957 -29.37 16.58 32.96
CA ASP A 957 -29.15 17.82 33.76
C ASP A 957 -30.38 18.22 34.59
N ALA A 958 -31.59 17.71 34.23
CA ALA A 958 -32.83 17.92 35.00
C ALA A 958 -33.04 16.88 36.12
N GLN A 959 -32.32 15.74 36.09
CA GLN A 959 -32.29 14.74 37.15
C GLN A 959 -31.28 15.08 38.25
#